data_d7b6b6558c2302bdb75ca96f49cec156
#
_entry.id   d7b6b6558c2302bdb75ca96f49cec156
#
_cell.length_a   1.000
_cell.length_b   1.000
_cell.length_c   1.000
_cell.angle_alpha   90.00
_cell.angle_beta   90.00
_cell.angle_gamma   90.00
#
_symmetry.space_group_name_H-M   'P 1'
#
loop_
_entity.id
_entity.type
_entity.pdbx_description
1 polymer ?
#
loop_
_entity_poly.entity_id
_entity_poly.type
_entity_poly.pdbx_seq_one_letter_code
_entity_poly.pdbx_strand_id
1 'polypeptide(L)'
;MAATFDPNEYKDQIIKAVKDSKQRDLRLDGKITLSFFPSIGANVGKVSLSEFNSDKQFAAIDSARVSLALLPLFSGQAVVDEVALSGLQATLIKRKDGTTNIDDLLGAKEEKAAEKKTDGKQPVKFDIAAISIEKTSLTYRDEDSGAQYAIKDLNLHTGRIANGVPSKIDLSAAVQANQPKLDIAAQLKTMLTFDLGKQQYRLENLDLQASGAALDVSNLKLKANGDTSADLSTQEFGANKFTLSANGVKGKDNFEITLDAPALSLTRGKFSGDKLTLNAKLDGASGNITAALSLPGLEGDAKSFRVGAMTLDLDVKQPEQAFKVKLTSPLSGNFQARQFDLSNLVVAVNATGDRLPGKSISSEMKGSVQIDAKKETVQANLAGGLLQSQVKAKVGVNGFADPAIHFDVDVDQFDADLYMPKKSAGTPKTNEPEQPLDLSGLRKLKLDGSLRIGALKVANIKSTNVRLDVKARNGQLNVAPLSANLYQGSMKGSVSVNAQATPSIAVNQTLSGVNVAALTRDAANFDTLEGRGNVGMSLTMQGNTVSAMKKALNGTMSLNLADGAIKGINIAKKLRDAQGMLGKGGASAQTQSANKDEKTDFSELKASFKVNNGIAHNDDLSLKSPLLRVTGNGDINIGNDSMNYVAKATLAKTLEGQGGKDVVGGITVPVRVSGPFADLKYTLDFGAMVGEAAKQKIEAKKEEVKTRLQDQLKGGLKGLFR
;
A
#
# COMPACT_ATOMS: atom_id res chain seq x y z
N MET A 1 84.48 3.80 11.33
CA MET A 1 83.69 3.61 12.61
C MET A 1 82.33 3.08 12.46
N ALA A 2 81.72 3.02 11.28
CA ALA A 2 80.37 2.45 11.13
C ALA A 2 80.31 0.89 11.02
N ALA A 3 81.44 0.23 10.85
CA ALA A 3 81.52 -1.21 10.62
C ALA A 3 81.66 -2.04 11.90
N THR A 4 81.65 -1.44 13.09
CA THR A 4 81.84 -2.13 14.37
C THR A 4 80.63 -2.00 15.34
N PHE A 5 79.60 -1.32 14.92
CA PHE A 5 78.41 -1.13 15.76
C PHE A 5 77.42 -2.28 15.51
N ASP A 6 77.26 -3.19 16.49
CA ASP A 6 76.20 -4.21 16.46
C ASP A 6 75.01 -3.77 17.34
N PRO A 7 73.88 -3.35 16.76
CA PRO A 7 72.69 -2.94 17.51
C PRO A 7 72.12 -4.07 18.40
N ASN A 8 72.49 -5.33 18.15
CA ASN A 8 71.97 -6.45 18.94
C ASN A 8 72.55 -6.50 20.36
N GLU A 9 73.73 -5.91 20.58
CA GLU A 9 74.32 -5.79 21.91
C GLU A 9 73.51 -4.90 22.87
N TYR A 10 72.65 -4.03 22.34
CA TYR A 10 71.82 -3.10 23.11
C TYR A 10 70.39 -3.63 23.38
N LYS A 11 70.06 -4.84 22.90
CA LYS A 11 68.71 -5.39 23.06
C LYS A 11 68.27 -5.45 24.51
N ASP A 12 69.11 -5.96 25.41
CA ASP A 12 68.80 -6.12 26.82
C ASP A 12 68.54 -4.76 27.50
N GLN A 13 69.31 -3.73 27.09
CA GLN A 13 69.12 -2.38 27.61
C GLN A 13 67.77 -1.77 27.12
N ILE A 14 67.40 -2.01 25.85
CA ILE A 14 66.14 -1.57 25.29
C ILE A 14 64.96 -2.28 25.99
N ILE A 15 65.06 -3.60 26.17
CA ILE A 15 64.05 -4.43 26.86
C ILE A 15 63.87 -3.88 28.29
N LYS A 16 64.95 -3.67 29.00
CA LYS A 16 64.92 -3.15 30.37
C LYS A 16 64.30 -1.76 30.43
N ALA A 17 64.69 -0.85 29.54
CA ALA A 17 64.17 0.52 29.50
C ALA A 17 62.63 0.54 29.24
N VAL A 18 62.12 -0.32 28.36
CA VAL A 18 60.68 -0.45 28.15
C VAL A 18 59.96 -1.03 29.37
N LYS A 19 60.55 -2.05 30.00
CA LYS A 19 59.98 -2.61 31.22
C LYS A 19 59.91 -1.59 32.37
N ASP A 20 61.00 -0.84 32.56
CA ASP A 20 61.10 0.15 33.66
C ASP A 20 60.18 1.37 33.39
N SER A 21 60.05 1.82 32.13
CA SER A 21 59.29 3.01 31.79
C SER A 21 57.81 2.77 31.52
N LYS A 22 57.45 1.59 30.97
CA LYS A 22 56.08 1.27 30.49
C LYS A 22 55.46 0.07 31.21
N GLN A 23 56.20 -0.63 32.07
CA GLN A 23 55.76 -1.82 32.78
C GLN A 23 55.19 -2.93 31.84
N ARG A 24 55.80 -2.99 30.67
CA ARG A 24 55.48 -3.98 29.62
C ARG A 24 56.70 -4.80 29.28
N ASP A 25 56.49 -6.06 29.00
CA ASP A 25 57.56 -6.93 28.50
C ASP A 25 57.73 -6.80 27.01
N LEU A 26 58.88 -6.25 26.60
CA LEU A 26 59.30 -6.20 25.21
C LEU A 26 60.17 -7.44 24.94
N ARG A 27 59.89 -8.15 23.83
CA ARG A 27 60.74 -9.24 23.34
C ARG A 27 61.25 -8.89 21.97
N LEU A 28 62.58 -8.96 21.78
CA LEU A 28 63.30 -8.67 20.52
C LEU A 28 63.94 -9.97 20.01
N ASP A 29 63.05 -10.97 19.59
CA ASP A 29 63.50 -12.30 19.16
C ASP A 29 64.20 -12.24 17.80
N GLY A 30 63.86 -11.27 16.95
CA GLY A 30 64.48 -11.07 15.66
C GLY A 30 65.79 -10.27 15.73
N LYS A 31 66.68 -10.42 14.76
CA LYS A 31 67.91 -9.61 14.63
C LYS A 31 67.56 -8.13 14.26
N ILE A 32 68.27 -7.22 14.84
CA ILE A 32 68.33 -5.83 14.37
C ILE A 32 69.47 -5.73 13.38
N THR A 33 69.21 -5.35 12.13
CA THR A 33 70.21 -5.20 11.08
C THR A 33 70.22 -3.78 10.56
N LEU A 34 71.38 -3.23 10.33
CA LEU A 34 71.56 -1.93 9.73
C LEU A 34 72.00 -2.09 8.27
N SER A 35 71.44 -1.25 7.39
CA SER A 35 71.91 -1.11 6.01
C SER A 35 72.49 0.31 5.80
N PHE A 36 73.53 0.39 5.01
CA PHE A 36 74.23 1.68 4.74
C PHE A 36 74.28 2.02 3.26
N PHE A 37 73.98 1.07 2.39
CA PHE A 37 73.93 1.27 0.95
C PHE A 37 72.93 0.29 0.32
N PRO A 38 72.10 0.71 -0.67
CA PRO A 38 72.00 2.06 -1.28
C PRO A 38 71.23 3.06 -0.40
N SER A 39 70.59 2.64 0.69
CA SER A 39 69.87 3.45 1.67
C SER A 39 70.37 3.19 3.09
N ILE A 40 70.34 4.19 3.95
CA ILE A 40 70.61 4.04 5.38
C ILE A 40 69.34 3.60 6.07
N GLY A 41 69.31 2.39 6.63
CA GLY A 41 68.10 1.89 7.25
C GLY A 41 68.37 0.92 8.42
N ALA A 42 67.29 0.74 9.20
CA ALA A 42 67.24 -0.26 10.24
C ALA A 42 66.10 -1.24 9.93
N ASN A 43 66.38 -2.51 10.05
CA ASN A 43 65.38 -3.56 10.01
C ASN A 43 65.37 -4.27 11.36
N VAL A 44 64.22 -4.38 11.97
CA VAL A 44 63.97 -5.07 13.21
C VAL A 44 63.14 -6.30 12.90
N GLY A 45 63.64 -7.49 13.27
CA GLY A 45 62.91 -8.75 13.10
C GLY A 45 61.80 -8.90 14.12
N LYS A 46 61.43 -10.11 14.47
CA LYS A 46 60.30 -10.37 15.40
C LYS A 46 60.40 -9.53 16.68
N VAL A 47 59.34 -8.76 16.93
CA VAL A 47 59.15 -7.99 18.14
C VAL A 47 57.76 -8.28 18.69
N SER A 48 57.67 -8.44 20.01
CA SER A 48 56.35 -8.46 20.68
C SER A 48 56.37 -7.63 21.95
N LEU A 49 55.24 -7.03 22.25
CA LEU A 49 55.00 -6.19 23.42
C LEU A 49 53.85 -6.78 24.22
N SER A 50 54.04 -6.90 25.52
CA SER A 50 52.96 -7.40 26.37
C SER A 50 51.93 -6.33 26.71
N GLU A 51 50.79 -6.76 27.27
CA GLU A 51 49.87 -5.88 27.98
C GLU A 51 50.53 -5.25 29.21
N PHE A 52 49.97 -4.13 29.67
CA PHE A 52 50.42 -3.45 30.88
C PHE A 52 50.35 -4.38 32.11
N ASN A 53 51.47 -4.50 32.83
CA ASN A 53 51.60 -5.40 33.98
C ASN A 53 51.13 -6.85 33.74
N SER A 54 51.36 -7.38 32.58
CA SER A 54 50.90 -8.74 32.18
C SER A 54 51.90 -9.35 31.21
N ASP A 55 51.95 -10.66 31.16
CA ASP A 55 52.68 -11.46 30.19
C ASP A 55 51.92 -11.70 28.87
N LYS A 56 50.59 -11.34 28.85
CA LYS A 56 49.76 -11.46 27.65
C LYS A 56 50.25 -10.55 26.55
N GLN A 57 50.29 -11.01 25.33
CA GLN A 57 50.67 -10.24 24.17
C GLN A 57 49.65 -9.17 23.84
N PHE A 58 50.07 -7.90 23.82
CA PHE A 58 49.30 -6.76 23.30
C PHE A 58 49.50 -6.61 21.79
N ALA A 59 50.74 -6.56 21.35
CA ALA A 59 51.10 -6.41 19.94
C ALA A 59 52.32 -7.22 19.56
N ALA A 60 52.40 -7.63 18.31
CA ALA A 60 53.56 -8.25 17.74
C ALA A 60 53.74 -7.87 16.27
N ILE A 61 54.97 -7.87 15.78
CA ILE A 61 55.35 -7.71 14.39
C ILE A 61 56.31 -8.81 13.97
N ASP A 62 56.24 -9.27 12.73
CA ASP A 62 57.26 -10.18 12.18
C ASP A 62 58.52 -9.40 11.77
N SER A 63 58.36 -8.23 11.16
CA SER A 63 59.48 -7.33 10.85
C SER A 63 59.00 -5.88 10.64
N ALA A 64 59.86 -4.93 10.95
CA ALA A 64 59.67 -3.54 10.59
C ALA A 64 60.99 -2.97 10.01
N ARG A 65 60.89 -2.26 8.90
CA ARG A 65 62.05 -1.61 8.23
C ARG A 65 61.71 -0.16 7.95
N VAL A 66 62.67 0.70 8.27
CA VAL A 66 62.66 2.10 7.86
C VAL A 66 64.01 2.43 7.25
N SER A 67 64.05 3.05 6.07
CA SER A 67 65.27 3.46 5.39
C SER A 67 65.17 4.87 4.87
N LEU A 68 66.30 5.54 4.83
CA LEU A 68 66.50 6.88 4.29
C LEU A 68 67.32 6.82 3.00
N ALA A 69 66.95 7.58 2.01
CA ALA A 69 67.69 7.66 0.75
C ALA A 69 69.05 8.34 0.98
N LEU A 70 70.14 7.67 0.59
CA LEU A 70 71.47 8.09 0.86
C LEU A 70 71.87 9.41 0.10
N LEU A 71 71.52 9.52 -1.19
CA LEU A 71 71.88 10.65 -2.02
C LEU A 71 71.28 11.99 -1.58
N PRO A 72 69.92 12.07 -1.25
CA PRO A 72 69.34 13.28 -0.70
C PRO A 72 69.95 13.71 0.63
N LEU A 73 70.44 12.77 1.44
CA LEU A 73 71.00 13.03 2.74
C LEU A 73 72.31 13.87 2.61
N PHE A 74 73.13 13.65 1.54
CA PHE A 74 74.31 14.46 1.27
C PHE A 74 73.97 15.92 0.91
N SER A 75 72.74 16.20 0.47
CA SER A 75 72.25 17.55 0.22
C SER A 75 71.45 18.12 1.40
N GLY A 76 71.52 17.50 2.58
CA GLY A 76 70.80 17.91 3.79
C GLY A 76 69.28 17.65 3.79
N GLN A 77 68.80 16.81 2.89
CA GLN A 77 67.40 16.44 2.82
C GLN A 77 67.22 15.00 3.35
N ALA A 78 66.42 14.82 4.38
CA ALA A 78 66.01 13.52 4.87
C ALA A 78 64.79 13.05 4.09
N VAL A 79 64.98 12.19 3.09
CA VAL A 79 63.95 11.53 2.30
C VAL A 79 63.80 10.09 2.81
N VAL A 80 62.63 9.71 3.28
CA VAL A 80 62.34 8.32 3.68
C VAL A 80 62.21 7.48 2.40
N ASP A 81 63.13 6.52 2.23
CA ASP A 81 63.14 5.63 1.06
C ASP A 81 62.05 4.55 1.16
N GLU A 82 62.00 3.90 2.30
CA GLU A 82 61.01 2.85 2.50
C GLU A 82 60.54 2.76 3.96
N VAL A 83 59.24 2.57 4.14
CA VAL A 83 58.63 2.11 5.40
C VAL A 83 57.94 0.76 5.12
N ALA A 84 58.53 -0.32 5.65
CA ALA A 84 57.94 -1.64 5.53
C ALA A 84 57.55 -2.21 6.91
N LEU A 85 56.37 -2.78 7.01
CA LEU A 85 55.84 -3.43 8.22
C LEU A 85 55.20 -4.74 7.83
N SER A 86 55.62 -5.84 8.44
CA SER A 86 55.02 -7.14 8.16
C SER A 86 54.55 -7.83 9.44
N GLY A 87 53.42 -8.49 9.37
CA GLY A 87 52.89 -9.34 10.43
C GLY A 87 52.47 -8.61 11.71
N LEU A 88 52.12 -7.31 11.61
CA LEU A 88 51.59 -6.59 12.76
C LEU A 88 50.26 -7.26 13.22
N GLN A 89 50.24 -7.66 14.46
CA GLN A 89 49.05 -8.12 15.19
C GLN A 89 48.91 -7.26 16.44
N ALA A 90 47.74 -6.62 16.63
CA ALA A 90 47.50 -5.84 17.82
C ALA A 90 45.99 -5.92 18.21
N THR A 91 45.74 -5.91 19.51
CA THR A 91 44.37 -5.90 20.06
C THR A 91 44.20 -4.66 20.96
N LEU A 92 43.33 -3.77 20.55
CA LEU A 92 42.88 -2.64 21.35
C LEU A 92 41.62 -3.04 22.14
N ILE A 93 41.64 -2.91 23.46
CA ILE A 93 40.55 -3.22 24.36
C ILE A 93 40.10 -1.96 25.06
N LYS A 94 38.84 -1.62 24.94
CA LYS A 94 38.16 -0.64 25.78
C LYS A 94 37.41 -1.39 26.86
N ARG A 95 37.74 -1.08 28.13
CA ARG A 95 37.15 -1.68 29.30
C ARG A 95 35.84 -1.02 29.67
N LYS A 96 35.06 -1.67 30.54
CA LYS A 96 33.76 -1.14 31.02
C LYS A 96 33.87 0.20 31.76
N ASP A 97 35.00 0.49 32.38
CA ASP A 97 35.30 1.75 33.03
C ASP A 97 35.70 2.89 32.08
N GLY A 98 35.72 2.62 30.78
CA GLY A 98 36.09 3.57 29.72
C GLY A 98 37.59 3.64 29.46
N THR A 99 38.45 2.99 30.25
CA THR A 99 39.91 2.93 30.05
C THR A 99 40.25 2.00 28.87
N THR A 100 41.41 2.22 28.27
CA THR A 100 41.91 1.33 27.22
C THR A 100 43.16 0.60 27.65
N ASN A 101 43.48 -0.51 26.99
CA ASN A 101 44.73 -1.23 27.25
C ASN A 101 46.00 -0.53 26.69
N ILE A 102 45.85 0.67 26.12
CA ILE A 102 46.97 1.47 25.61
C ILE A 102 47.12 2.82 26.33
N ASP A 103 46.33 3.11 27.37
CA ASP A 103 46.40 4.42 28.06
C ASP A 103 47.78 4.73 28.63
N ASP A 104 48.51 3.73 29.10
CA ASP A 104 49.90 3.84 29.53
C ASP A 104 50.90 4.21 28.43
N LEU A 105 50.59 3.83 27.18
CA LEU A 105 51.41 4.14 26.02
C LEU A 105 51.16 5.57 25.51
N LEU A 106 49.93 6.07 25.65
CA LEU A 106 49.52 7.40 25.18
C LEU A 106 50.03 8.54 26.07
N GLY A 107 50.57 8.27 27.27
CA GLY A 107 50.96 9.25 28.26
C GLY A 107 49.75 9.82 29.02
N ALA A 108 49.96 10.29 30.24
CA ALA A 108 48.93 11.05 30.98
C ALA A 108 48.54 12.27 30.14
N LYS A 109 47.22 12.55 30.03
CA LYS A 109 46.72 13.77 29.38
C LYS A 109 47.47 14.97 29.95
N GLU A 110 48.41 15.53 29.18
CA GLU A 110 48.92 16.87 29.47
C GLU A 110 47.71 17.81 29.44
N GLU A 111 47.38 18.37 30.61
CA GLU A 111 46.48 19.52 30.69
C GLU A 111 46.93 20.56 29.67
N LYS A 112 45.97 21.09 28.92
CA LYS A 112 46.10 22.10 27.89
C LYS A 112 47.30 23.03 28.12
N ALA A 113 48.44 22.69 27.55
CA ALA A 113 49.52 23.65 27.40
C ALA A 113 49.08 24.69 26.35
N ALA A 114 49.00 25.93 26.80
CA ALA A 114 48.67 27.09 26.00
C ALA A 114 49.43 27.08 24.66
N GLU A 115 48.74 27.38 23.58
CA GLU A 115 49.27 27.61 22.27
C GLU A 115 50.47 28.59 22.34
N LYS A 116 51.66 28.04 22.37
CA LYS A 116 52.85 28.83 21.99
C LYS A 116 52.81 28.94 20.47
N LYS A 117 52.50 30.13 19.98
CA LYS A 117 52.79 30.55 18.61
C LYS A 117 54.26 30.24 18.32
N THR A 118 54.53 29.22 17.55
CA THR A 118 55.82 28.93 16.97
C THR A 118 55.89 29.66 15.63
N ASP A 119 56.49 30.82 15.68
CA ASP A 119 56.95 31.52 14.47
C ASP A 119 57.86 30.59 13.66
N GLY A 120 57.59 30.46 12.34
CA GLY A 120 58.57 30.21 11.30
C GLY A 120 59.15 28.81 11.16
N LYS A 121 58.36 27.72 11.33
CA LYS A 121 58.78 26.40 10.84
C LYS A 121 58.23 26.16 9.44
N GLN A 122 59.22 26.06 8.45
CA GLN A 122 58.86 25.52 7.13
C GLN A 122 58.09 24.21 7.29
N PRO A 123 57.01 23.99 6.49
CA PRO A 123 56.28 22.76 6.57
C PRO A 123 57.23 21.57 6.34
N VAL A 124 57.18 20.58 7.23
CA VAL A 124 57.95 19.33 7.06
C VAL A 124 57.58 18.76 5.71
N LYS A 125 58.55 18.72 4.79
CA LYS A 125 58.37 18.09 3.49
C LYS A 125 58.25 16.59 3.73
N PHE A 126 57.01 16.09 3.75
CA PHE A 126 56.69 14.67 3.85
C PHE A 126 57.02 14.03 2.50
N ASP A 127 58.01 13.15 2.46
CA ASP A 127 58.45 12.47 1.24
C ASP A 127 58.91 11.05 1.59
N ILE A 128 58.10 10.05 1.22
CA ILE A 128 58.37 8.64 1.43
C ILE A 128 58.33 7.96 0.07
N ALA A 129 59.37 7.30 -0.37
CA ALA A 129 59.42 6.70 -1.69
C ALA A 129 58.50 5.46 -1.81
N ALA A 130 58.33 4.69 -0.72
CA ALA A 130 57.37 3.57 -0.69
C ALA A 130 56.94 3.25 0.75
N ILE A 131 55.67 2.82 0.87
CA ILE A 131 55.13 2.18 2.09
C ILE A 131 54.66 0.78 1.72
N SER A 132 55.13 -0.21 2.49
CA SER A 132 54.68 -1.62 2.37
C SER A 132 54.24 -2.11 3.74
N ILE A 133 52.97 -2.36 3.87
CA ILE A 133 52.36 -3.00 5.06
C ILE A 133 51.80 -4.32 4.61
N GLU A 134 52.18 -5.41 5.26
CA GLU A 134 51.74 -6.74 4.90
C GLU A 134 51.24 -7.56 6.10
N LYS A 135 50.25 -8.43 5.86
CA LYS A 135 49.75 -9.37 6.86
C LYS A 135 49.40 -8.76 8.20
N THR A 136 48.92 -7.51 8.18
CA THR A 136 48.56 -6.79 9.40
C THR A 136 47.16 -7.17 9.86
N SER A 137 47.03 -7.44 11.15
CA SER A 137 45.74 -7.75 11.79
C SER A 137 45.53 -6.90 13.04
N LEU A 138 44.43 -6.14 13.05
CA LEU A 138 44.07 -5.24 14.14
C LEU A 138 42.69 -5.64 14.67
N THR A 139 42.56 -5.81 15.99
CA THR A 139 41.29 -6.12 16.64
C THR A 139 40.96 -5.03 17.64
N TYR A 140 39.73 -4.53 17.61
CA TYR A 140 39.17 -3.67 18.64
C TYR A 140 38.05 -4.39 19.35
N ARG A 141 38.06 -4.36 20.66
CA ARG A 141 37.03 -4.98 21.52
C ARG A 141 36.54 -3.95 22.54
N ASP A 142 35.24 -3.71 22.55
CA ASP A 142 34.56 -2.91 23.56
C ASP A 142 33.88 -3.85 24.54
N GLU A 143 34.36 -3.91 25.77
CA GLU A 143 33.84 -4.82 26.81
C GLU A 143 32.51 -4.33 27.41
N ASP A 144 32.15 -3.06 27.24
CA ASP A 144 30.89 -2.51 27.72
C ASP A 144 29.75 -2.84 26.76
N SER A 145 29.91 -2.55 25.49
CA SER A 145 28.89 -2.84 24.45
C SER A 145 28.93 -4.27 23.92
N GLY A 146 30.03 -5.01 24.13
CA GLY A 146 30.31 -6.31 23.53
C GLY A 146 30.65 -6.21 22.02
N ALA A 147 30.84 -5.01 21.49
CA ALA A 147 31.19 -4.80 20.09
C ALA A 147 32.63 -5.24 19.82
N GLN A 148 32.81 -5.92 18.70
CA GLN A 148 34.11 -6.41 18.23
C GLN A 148 34.29 -6.05 16.75
N TYR A 149 35.41 -5.42 16.43
CA TYR A 149 35.80 -5.04 15.09
C TYR A 149 37.20 -5.62 14.82
N ALA A 150 37.37 -6.25 13.70
CA ALA A 150 38.68 -6.78 13.29
C ALA A 150 38.98 -6.42 11.84
N ILE A 151 40.18 -5.94 11.60
CA ILE A 151 40.79 -5.85 10.28
C ILE A 151 41.82 -6.97 10.22
N LYS A 152 41.72 -7.86 9.25
CA LYS A 152 42.61 -9.00 9.06
C LYS A 152 43.28 -8.92 7.70
N ASP A 153 44.47 -9.47 7.61
CA ASP A 153 45.22 -9.60 6.38
C ASP A 153 45.30 -8.26 5.61
N LEU A 154 45.47 -7.16 6.36
CA LEU A 154 45.66 -5.85 5.74
C LEU A 154 47.01 -5.84 5.01
N ASN A 155 46.95 -5.60 3.72
CA ASN A 155 48.11 -5.36 2.88
C ASN A 155 47.95 -3.97 2.22
N LEU A 156 48.96 -3.15 2.30
CA LEU A 156 49.02 -1.83 1.68
C LEU A 156 50.36 -1.66 0.99
N HIS A 157 50.34 -1.43 -0.29
CA HIS A 157 51.53 -1.03 -1.06
C HIS A 157 51.29 0.31 -1.71
N THR A 158 52.24 1.21 -1.56
CA THR A 158 52.14 2.52 -2.17
C THR A 158 53.34 2.81 -3.08
N GLY A 159 53.14 3.71 -4.04
CA GLY A 159 54.25 4.42 -4.67
C GLY A 159 54.74 5.53 -3.75
N ARG A 160 55.44 6.51 -4.34
CA ARG A 160 55.98 7.64 -3.60
C ARG A 160 54.89 8.51 -3.01
N ILE A 161 54.87 8.63 -1.71
CA ILE A 161 53.93 9.43 -0.94
C ILE A 161 54.58 10.78 -0.63
N ALA A 162 54.25 11.77 -1.45
CA ALA A 162 54.73 13.15 -1.29
C ALA A 162 53.64 14.14 -1.72
N ASN A 163 53.73 15.35 -1.17
CA ASN A 163 52.76 16.41 -1.44
C ASN A 163 52.73 16.76 -2.94
N GLY A 164 51.56 16.69 -3.57
CA GLY A 164 51.38 16.98 -5.00
C GLY A 164 51.86 15.90 -5.96
N VAL A 165 52.31 14.75 -5.47
CA VAL A 165 52.81 13.64 -6.29
C VAL A 165 51.76 12.53 -6.41
N PRO A 166 51.38 12.09 -7.63
CA PRO A 166 50.53 10.96 -7.81
C PRO A 166 51.18 9.66 -7.29
N SER A 167 50.51 8.97 -6.38
CA SER A 167 50.96 7.72 -5.79
C SER A 167 50.00 6.57 -6.09
N LYS A 168 50.55 5.48 -6.58
CA LYS A 168 49.77 4.24 -6.69
C LYS A 168 49.47 3.71 -5.28
N ILE A 169 48.20 3.40 -5.03
CA ILE A 169 47.71 2.74 -3.80
C ILE A 169 47.16 1.40 -4.20
N ASP A 170 47.61 0.32 -3.53
CA ASP A 170 47.04 -1.01 -3.59
C ASP A 170 46.82 -1.49 -2.15
N LEU A 171 45.56 -1.55 -1.75
CA LEU A 171 45.11 -1.92 -0.40
C LEU A 171 44.20 -3.14 -0.47
N SER A 172 44.43 -4.14 0.38
CA SER A 172 43.50 -5.22 0.61
C SER A 172 43.35 -5.52 2.10
N ALA A 173 42.14 -5.86 2.54
CA ALA A 173 41.89 -6.24 3.92
C ALA A 173 40.57 -7.03 4.03
N ALA A 174 40.47 -7.87 5.05
CA ALA A 174 39.21 -8.42 5.52
C ALA A 174 38.73 -7.68 6.76
N VAL A 175 37.52 -7.18 6.74
CA VAL A 175 36.88 -6.45 7.85
C VAL A 175 35.78 -7.29 8.44
N GLN A 176 35.87 -7.58 9.74
CA GLN A 176 34.88 -8.35 10.47
C GLN A 176 34.33 -7.53 11.64
N ALA A 177 33.02 -7.62 11.86
CA ALA A 177 32.34 -7.04 13.02
C ALA A 177 31.18 -7.92 13.46
N ASN A 178 30.84 -7.85 14.75
CA ASN A 178 29.66 -8.55 15.29
C ASN A 178 28.44 -7.60 15.45
N GLN A 179 28.68 -6.31 15.56
CA GLN A 179 27.65 -5.27 15.75
C GLN A 179 28.02 -3.99 14.96
N PRO A 180 27.41 -3.77 13.77
CA PRO A 180 26.56 -4.70 13.01
C PRO A 180 27.34 -5.93 12.49
N LYS A 181 26.66 -7.02 12.22
CA LYS A 181 27.32 -8.23 11.66
C LYS A 181 27.88 -7.93 10.29
N LEU A 182 29.19 -8.07 10.17
CA LEU A 182 29.96 -7.77 8.95
C LEU A 182 31.08 -8.79 8.79
N ASP A 183 31.26 -9.28 7.57
CA ASP A 183 32.38 -10.11 7.16
C ASP A 183 32.66 -9.84 5.68
N ILE A 184 33.55 -8.87 5.41
CA ILE A 184 33.82 -8.31 4.09
C ILE A 184 35.28 -8.35 3.79
N ALA A 185 35.66 -8.97 2.67
CA ALA A 185 36.99 -8.79 2.05
C ALA A 185 36.90 -7.62 1.05
N ALA A 186 37.81 -6.66 1.17
CA ALA A 186 37.89 -5.47 0.33
C ALA A 186 39.26 -5.32 -0.33
N GLN A 187 39.26 -4.83 -1.56
CA GLN A 187 40.44 -4.45 -2.30
C GLN A 187 40.22 -3.07 -2.93
N LEU A 188 41.21 -2.18 -2.79
CA LEU A 188 41.19 -0.83 -3.34
C LEU A 188 42.46 -0.63 -4.16
N LYS A 189 42.32 -0.22 -5.42
CA LYS A 189 43.40 0.24 -6.27
C LYS A 189 43.08 1.65 -6.79
N THR A 190 44.03 2.56 -6.68
CA THR A 190 43.82 3.93 -7.15
C THR A 190 45.16 4.65 -7.28
N MET A 191 45.15 5.81 -7.97
CA MET A 191 46.20 6.79 -7.92
C MET A 191 45.79 7.92 -6.98
N LEU A 192 46.44 8.06 -5.84
CA LEU A 192 46.22 9.12 -4.86
C LEU A 192 47.15 10.29 -5.12
N THR A 193 46.60 11.50 -5.29
CA THR A 193 47.29 12.75 -5.22
C THR A 193 46.73 13.58 -4.09
N PHE A 194 47.59 14.15 -3.22
CA PHE A 194 47.15 15.00 -2.13
C PHE A 194 48.04 16.25 -1.99
N ASP A 195 47.46 17.34 -1.52
CA ASP A 195 48.16 18.55 -1.10
C ASP A 195 47.67 18.92 0.31
N LEU A 196 48.52 18.64 1.31
CA LEU A 196 48.20 18.90 2.72
C LEU A 196 48.07 20.40 3.03
N GLY A 197 48.86 21.24 2.34
CA GLY A 197 48.79 22.68 2.53
C GLY A 197 47.52 23.31 2.00
N LYS A 198 46.99 22.77 0.93
CA LYS A 198 45.71 23.17 0.31
C LYS A 198 44.54 22.31 0.74
N GLN A 199 44.78 21.23 1.48
CA GLN A 199 43.80 20.23 1.87
C GLN A 199 43.05 19.61 0.66
N GLN A 200 43.77 19.39 -0.44
CA GLN A 200 43.25 18.82 -1.69
C GLN A 200 43.61 17.34 -1.81
N TYR A 201 42.68 16.54 -2.25
CA TYR A 201 42.81 15.09 -2.44
C TYR A 201 42.18 14.69 -3.76
N ARG A 202 42.84 13.81 -4.50
CA ARG A 202 42.32 13.24 -5.75
C ARG A 202 42.63 11.75 -5.78
N LEU A 203 41.61 10.98 -6.11
CA LEU A 203 41.71 9.56 -6.42
C LEU A 203 41.38 9.39 -7.90
N GLU A 204 42.32 8.93 -8.68
CA GLU A 204 42.16 8.66 -10.11
C GLU A 204 42.21 7.15 -10.34
N ASN A 205 41.43 6.66 -11.30
CA ASN A 205 41.28 5.22 -11.60
C ASN A 205 40.94 4.39 -10.35
N LEU A 206 40.02 4.92 -9.53
CA LEU A 206 39.50 4.19 -8.39
C LEU A 206 38.92 2.85 -8.86
N ASP A 207 39.38 1.74 -8.30
CA ASP A 207 38.80 0.41 -8.41
C ASP A 207 38.68 -0.18 -6.99
N LEU A 208 37.49 -0.05 -6.41
CA LEU A 208 37.14 -0.62 -5.11
C LEU A 208 36.28 -1.83 -5.35
N GLN A 209 36.69 -2.97 -4.81
CA GLN A 209 35.93 -4.22 -4.82
C GLN A 209 35.75 -4.71 -3.38
N ALA A 210 34.54 -5.13 -3.03
CA ALA A 210 34.29 -5.75 -1.74
C ALA A 210 33.34 -6.93 -1.89
N SER A 211 33.56 -8.00 -1.11
CA SER A 211 32.74 -9.19 -1.16
C SER A 211 32.62 -9.84 0.21
N GLY A 212 31.47 -10.47 0.47
CA GLY A 212 31.25 -11.17 1.73
C GLY A 212 29.79 -11.14 2.20
N ALA A 213 29.61 -10.83 3.48
CA ALA A 213 28.29 -10.70 4.08
C ALA A 213 28.22 -9.43 4.95
N ALA A 214 27.12 -8.71 4.89
CA ALA A 214 26.89 -7.49 5.67
C ALA A 214 25.44 -7.43 6.10
N LEU A 215 25.19 -7.15 7.39
CA LEU A 215 23.86 -7.12 7.97
C LEU A 215 23.11 -8.45 7.74
N ASP A 216 22.02 -8.44 7.00
CA ASP A 216 21.21 -9.58 6.59
C ASP A 216 21.40 -9.95 5.10
N VAL A 217 22.42 -9.37 4.44
CA VAL A 217 22.80 -9.67 3.06
C VAL A 217 23.95 -10.65 3.02
N SER A 218 23.77 -11.75 2.32
CA SER A 218 24.82 -12.73 2.00
C SER A 218 25.27 -12.61 0.54
N ASN A 219 26.44 -13.17 0.23
CA ASN A 219 27.03 -13.13 -1.11
C ASN A 219 27.11 -11.69 -1.70
N LEU A 220 27.26 -10.71 -0.82
CA LEU A 220 27.40 -9.32 -1.23
C LEU A 220 28.64 -9.17 -2.09
N LYS A 221 28.51 -8.53 -3.24
CA LYS A 221 29.60 -8.05 -4.07
C LYS A 221 29.34 -6.58 -4.37
N LEU A 222 30.28 -5.75 -4.05
CA LEU A 222 30.27 -4.33 -4.29
C LEU A 222 31.46 -3.95 -5.16
N LYS A 223 31.25 -3.11 -6.16
CA LYS A 223 32.31 -2.58 -7.01
C LYS A 223 32.05 -1.09 -7.25
N ALA A 224 33.07 -0.25 -7.02
CA ALA A 224 33.04 1.17 -7.32
C ALA A 224 34.24 1.55 -8.16
N ASN A 225 34.02 2.30 -9.24
CA ASN A 225 35.06 2.79 -10.14
C ASN A 225 34.82 4.27 -10.45
N GLY A 226 35.87 4.96 -10.87
CA GLY A 226 35.80 6.36 -11.30
C GLY A 226 36.96 7.20 -10.80
N ASP A 227 36.83 8.51 -10.98
CA ASP A 227 37.76 9.49 -10.43
C ASP A 227 37.01 10.35 -9.42
N THR A 228 37.63 10.64 -8.27
CA THR A 228 37.06 11.50 -7.24
C THR A 228 38.05 12.56 -6.79
N SER A 229 37.53 13.71 -6.42
CA SER A 229 38.35 14.82 -5.88
C SER A 229 37.65 15.48 -4.70
N ALA A 230 38.43 15.97 -3.75
CA ALA A 230 37.98 16.74 -2.61
C ALA A 230 38.93 17.88 -2.32
N ASP A 231 38.41 19.09 -2.15
CA ASP A 231 39.06 20.23 -1.57
C ASP A 231 38.35 20.58 -0.27
N LEU A 232 38.96 20.22 0.86
CA LEU A 232 38.36 20.41 2.17
C LEU A 232 38.36 21.86 2.64
N SER A 233 39.29 22.69 2.09
CA SER A 233 39.38 24.10 2.42
C SER A 233 38.25 24.92 1.83
N THR A 234 37.81 24.58 0.61
CA THR A 234 36.69 25.21 -0.08
C THR A 234 35.40 24.39 0.00
N GLN A 235 35.44 23.17 0.57
CA GLN A 235 34.35 22.20 0.60
C GLN A 235 33.84 21.85 -0.81
N GLU A 236 34.78 21.68 -1.74
CA GLU A 236 34.49 21.28 -3.12
C GLU A 236 34.75 19.78 -3.31
N PHE A 237 33.85 19.10 -3.97
CA PHE A 237 33.92 17.66 -4.23
C PHE A 237 33.58 17.40 -5.69
N GLY A 238 34.25 16.44 -6.30
CA GLY A 238 34.01 16.02 -7.67
C GLY A 238 34.02 14.49 -7.82
N ALA A 239 33.23 13.99 -8.74
CA ALA A 239 33.31 12.63 -9.21
C ALA A 239 33.12 12.60 -10.72
N ASN A 240 33.97 11.86 -11.43
CA ASN A 240 33.90 11.69 -12.88
C ASN A 240 33.90 10.19 -13.21
N LYS A 241 33.10 9.79 -14.20
CA LYS A 241 32.97 8.38 -14.62
C LYS A 241 32.73 7.44 -13.44
N PHE A 242 32.02 7.96 -12.41
CA PHE A 242 31.79 7.18 -11.20
C PHE A 242 30.67 6.17 -11.44
N THR A 243 30.99 4.91 -11.15
CA THR A 243 30.03 3.80 -11.19
C THR A 243 30.08 3.04 -9.88
N LEU A 244 28.91 2.63 -9.38
CA LEU A 244 28.78 1.78 -8.21
C LEU A 244 27.85 0.62 -8.58
N SER A 245 28.29 -0.60 -8.33
CA SER A 245 27.43 -1.78 -8.43
C SER A 245 27.42 -2.55 -7.11
N ALA A 246 26.26 -3.05 -6.74
CA ALA A 246 26.08 -3.91 -5.59
C ALA A 246 25.12 -5.05 -5.97
N ASN A 247 25.49 -6.29 -5.67
CA ASN A 247 24.59 -7.43 -5.79
C ASN A 247 24.76 -8.35 -4.58
N GLY A 248 23.73 -9.16 -4.32
CA GLY A 248 23.73 -10.05 -3.16
C GLY A 248 22.40 -10.75 -2.99
N VAL A 249 22.27 -11.46 -1.88
CA VAL A 249 21.06 -12.19 -1.51
C VAL A 249 20.56 -11.67 -0.16
N LYS A 250 19.32 -11.19 -0.14
CA LYS A 250 18.63 -10.80 1.09
C LYS A 250 17.45 -11.75 1.34
N GLY A 251 17.58 -12.58 2.37
CA GLY A 251 16.63 -13.66 2.63
C GLY A 251 16.65 -14.72 1.51
N LYS A 252 15.63 -14.72 0.64
CA LYS A 252 15.53 -15.61 -0.54
C LYS A 252 15.62 -14.85 -1.86
N ASP A 253 15.74 -13.54 -1.82
CA ASP A 253 15.68 -12.69 -3.00
C ASP A 253 17.08 -12.22 -3.40
N ASN A 254 17.40 -12.37 -4.70
CA ASN A 254 18.61 -11.84 -5.30
C ASN A 254 18.35 -10.39 -5.71
N PHE A 255 19.29 -9.51 -5.41
CA PHE A 255 19.22 -8.13 -5.86
C PHE A 255 20.48 -7.74 -6.63
N GLU A 256 20.31 -6.80 -7.55
CA GLU A 256 21.39 -6.11 -8.26
C GLU A 256 21.04 -4.62 -8.34
N ILE A 257 21.98 -3.75 -7.96
CA ILE A 257 21.83 -2.29 -8.01
C ILE A 257 23.05 -1.74 -8.72
N THR A 258 22.84 -0.85 -9.69
CA THR A 258 23.91 -0.10 -10.36
C THR A 258 23.60 1.37 -10.35
N LEU A 259 24.58 2.19 -9.97
CA LEU A 259 24.58 3.64 -10.07
C LEU A 259 25.65 4.06 -11.07
N ASP A 260 25.29 4.92 -12.00
CA ASP A 260 26.19 5.55 -12.96
C ASP A 260 26.08 7.07 -12.82
N ALA A 261 27.20 7.71 -12.59
CA ALA A 261 27.33 9.14 -12.41
C ALA A 261 28.51 9.66 -13.26
N PRO A 262 28.31 9.95 -14.55
CA PRO A 262 29.38 10.37 -15.46
C PRO A 262 30.13 11.60 -14.99
N ALA A 263 29.41 12.57 -14.44
CA ALA A 263 29.99 13.75 -13.82
C ALA A 263 29.13 14.27 -12.67
N LEU A 264 29.72 14.47 -11.52
CA LEU A 264 29.12 15.14 -10.36
C LEU A 264 30.13 16.14 -9.80
N SER A 265 29.67 17.33 -9.44
CA SER A 265 30.47 18.30 -8.72
C SER A 265 29.68 19.00 -7.63
N LEU A 266 30.35 19.32 -6.54
CA LEU A 266 29.91 20.22 -5.50
C LEU A 266 30.96 21.32 -5.39
N THR A 267 30.61 22.57 -5.76
CA THR A 267 31.49 23.70 -5.76
C THR A 267 30.82 24.88 -5.07
N ARG A 268 31.41 25.39 -4.00
CA ARG A 268 30.86 26.50 -3.19
C ARG A 268 29.41 26.27 -2.76
N GLY A 269 29.12 25.04 -2.31
CA GLY A 269 27.78 24.63 -1.88
C GLY A 269 26.77 24.38 -3.01
N LYS A 270 27.17 24.59 -4.29
CA LYS A 270 26.33 24.25 -5.46
C LYS A 270 26.80 22.93 -6.04
N PHE A 271 25.84 22.06 -6.31
CA PHE A 271 26.11 20.82 -7.02
C PHE A 271 25.59 20.89 -8.46
N SER A 272 26.30 20.21 -9.32
CA SER A 272 25.92 20.00 -10.71
C SER A 272 26.27 18.57 -11.12
N GLY A 273 25.52 18.02 -12.04
CA GLY A 273 25.76 16.68 -12.56
C GLY A 273 25.09 16.50 -13.90
N ASP A 274 25.70 15.67 -14.73
CA ASP A 274 25.13 15.32 -16.03
C ASP A 274 23.91 14.40 -15.82
N LYS A 275 23.99 13.17 -16.23
CA LYS A 275 22.92 12.20 -16.12
C LYS A 275 23.25 11.15 -15.07
N LEU A 276 22.58 11.21 -13.93
CA LEU A 276 22.61 10.11 -12.96
C LEU A 276 21.65 9.02 -13.39
N THR A 277 22.11 7.76 -13.40
CA THR A 277 21.23 6.59 -13.61
C THR A 277 21.37 5.60 -12.49
N LEU A 278 20.23 5.14 -11.97
CA LEU A 278 20.15 4.07 -10.97
C LEU A 278 19.29 2.96 -11.55
N ASN A 279 19.88 1.76 -11.67
CA ASN A 279 19.13 0.57 -12.02
C ASN A 279 19.10 -0.38 -10.83
N ALA A 280 17.95 -0.97 -10.60
CA ALA A 280 17.76 -1.98 -9.56
C ALA A 280 17.00 -3.17 -10.13
N LYS A 281 17.43 -4.37 -9.75
CA LYS A 281 16.79 -5.62 -10.11
C LYS A 281 16.61 -6.45 -8.84
N LEU A 282 15.44 -7.02 -8.66
CA LEU A 282 15.09 -7.93 -7.60
C LEU A 282 14.48 -9.18 -8.23
N ASP A 283 15.09 -10.34 -7.98
CA ASP A 283 14.59 -11.64 -8.42
C ASP A 283 14.30 -12.50 -7.18
N GLY A 284 13.04 -12.84 -6.96
CA GLY A 284 12.62 -13.57 -5.77
C GLY A 284 11.33 -14.36 -5.93
N ALA A 285 10.91 -15.00 -4.85
CA ALA A 285 9.70 -15.82 -4.83
C ALA A 285 8.40 -15.03 -5.14
N SER A 286 8.41 -13.73 -4.87
CA SER A 286 7.27 -12.83 -5.14
C SER A 286 7.21 -12.31 -6.57
N GLY A 287 8.21 -12.66 -7.41
CA GLY A 287 8.32 -12.20 -8.79
C GLY A 287 9.63 -11.46 -9.06
N ASN A 288 9.74 -10.92 -10.27
CA ASN A 288 10.89 -10.16 -10.73
C ASN A 288 10.51 -8.69 -10.83
N ILE A 289 11.33 -7.81 -10.24
CA ILE A 289 11.15 -6.36 -10.27
C ILE A 289 12.40 -5.75 -10.90
N THR A 290 12.23 -4.93 -11.91
CA THR A 290 13.29 -4.06 -12.44
C THR A 290 12.86 -2.60 -12.34
N ALA A 291 13.76 -1.75 -11.90
CA ALA A 291 13.56 -0.31 -11.81
C ALA A 291 14.74 0.41 -12.44
N ALA A 292 14.46 1.39 -13.29
CA ALA A 292 15.46 2.25 -13.89
C ALA A 292 15.09 3.72 -13.65
N LEU A 293 15.91 4.44 -12.87
CA LEU A 293 15.77 5.86 -12.60
C LEU A 293 16.83 6.63 -13.36
N SER A 294 16.44 7.69 -14.06
CA SER A 294 17.34 8.61 -14.75
C SER A 294 17.06 10.04 -14.30
N LEU A 295 18.10 10.73 -13.88
CA LEU A 295 18.09 12.11 -13.39
C LEU A 295 19.04 12.96 -14.26
N PRO A 296 18.58 13.48 -15.40
CA PRO A 296 19.42 14.31 -16.28
C PRO A 296 19.52 15.73 -15.75
N GLY A 297 20.72 16.32 -15.82
CA GLY A 297 20.94 17.73 -15.54
C GLY A 297 20.63 18.12 -14.10
N LEU A 298 21.23 17.43 -13.11
CA LEU A 298 21.13 17.82 -11.69
C LEU A 298 21.88 19.11 -11.45
N GLU A 299 21.18 20.16 -11.01
CA GLU A 299 21.75 21.48 -10.73
C GLU A 299 21.15 22.11 -9.48
N GLY A 300 21.93 22.91 -8.75
CA GLY A 300 21.43 23.70 -7.62
C GLY A 300 22.29 23.64 -6.38
N ASP A 301 21.65 23.81 -5.25
CA ASP A 301 22.24 23.70 -3.92
C ASP A 301 21.31 22.96 -2.95
N ALA A 302 21.68 22.87 -1.68
CA ALA A 302 20.87 22.18 -0.67
C ALA A 302 19.51 22.85 -0.41
N LYS A 303 19.33 24.14 -0.76
CA LYS A 303 18.08 24.89 -0.58
C LYS A 303 17.22 24.92 -1.83
N SER A 304 17.84 24.78 -3.00
CA SER A 304 17.12 24.80 -4.26
C SER A 304 17.87 23.99 -5.30
N PHE A 305 17.29 22.87 -5.71
CA PHE A 305 17.82 22.04 -6.78
C PHE A 305 16.75 21.77 -7.84
N ARG A 306 17.22 21.43 -9.02
CA ARG A 306 16.38 20.98 -10.12
C ARG A 306 17.06 19.86 -10.90
N VAL A 307 16.23 19.01 -11.45
CA VAL A 307 16.57 17.97 -12.42
C VAL A 307 15.65 18.16 -13.61
N GLY A 308 16.15 18.00 -14.81
CA GLY A 308 15.36 18.11 -16.04
C GLY A 308 14.22 17.11 -16.09
N ALA A 309 14.06 16.39 -17.16
CA ALA A 309 13.03 15.35 -17.27
C ALA A 309 13.50 14.07 -16.59
N MET A 310 13.28 13.94 -15.28
CA MET A 310 13.47 12.68 -14.55
C MET A 310 12.59 11.60 -15.19
N THR A 311 13.13 10.39 -15.35
CA THR A 311 12.34 9.21 -15.75
C THR A 311 12.53 8.08 -14.77
N LEU A 312 11.42 7.40 -14.44
CA LEU A 312 11.42 6.15 -13.69
C LEU A 312 10.64 5.11 -14.51
N ASP A 313 11.33 4.05 -14.90
CA ASP A 313 10.73 2.87 -15.51
C ASP A 313 10.72 1.73 -14.50
N LEU A 314 9.54 1.18 -14.20
CA LEU A 314 9.35 0.06 -13.30
C LEU A 314 8.66 -1.09 -14.06
N ASP A 315 9.25 -2.27 -14.05
CA ASP A 315 8.67 -3.50 -14.60
C ASP A 315 8.58 -4.54 -13.48
N VAL A 316 7.36 -4.96 -13.16
CA VAL A 316 7.06 -5.96 -12.13
C VAL A 316 6.41 -7.15 -12.78
N LYS A 317 7.01 -8.32 -12.68
CA LYS A 317 6.50 -9.58 -13.22
C LYS A 317 6.24 -10.54 -12.07
N GLN A 318 4.98 -10.88 -11.89
CA GLN A 318 4.51 -11.88 -10.94
C GLN A 318 3.92 -13.07 -11.70
N PRO A 319 3.72 -14.25 -11.09
CA PRO A 319 3.21 -15.44 -11.79
C PRO A 319 1.89 -15.23 -12.54
N GLU A 320 0.97 -14.42 -11.99
CA GLU A 320 -0.38 -14.21 -12.55
C GLU A 320 -0.58 -12.84 -13.20
N GLN A 321 0.35 -11.90 -13.01
CA GLN A 321 0.20 -10.52 -13.47
C GLN A 321 1.54 -9.83 -13.69
N ALA A 322 1.54 -8.86 -14.60
CA ALA A 322 2.69 -8.00 -14.83
C ALA A 322 2.27 -6.53 -14.90
N PHE A 323 3.12 -5.65 -14.40
CA PHE A 323 2.92 -4.21 -14.39
C PHE A 323 4.13 -3.52 -14.96
N LYS A 324 3.90 -2.57 -15.87
CA LYS A 324 4.92 -1.63 -16.36
C LYS A 324 4.45 -0.23 -16.02
N VAL A 325 5.26 0.50 -15.28
CA VAL A 325 4.99 1.89 -14.93
C VAL A 325 6.11 2.75 -15.48
N LYS A 326 5.76 3.75 -16.25
CA LYS A 326 6.70 4.79 -16.70
C LYS A 326 6.27 6.12 -16.14
N LEU A 327 7.17 6.76 -15.40
CA LEU A 327 6.98 8.09 -14.85
C LEU A 327 7.98 9.04 -15.48
N THR A 328 7.52 10.20 -15.91
CA THR A 328 8.38 11.27 -16.42
C THR A 328 7.95 12.58 -15.79
N SER A 329 8.90 13.35 -15.24
CA SER A 329 8.64 14.66 -14.64
C SER A 329 9.92 15.46 -14.49
N PRO A 330 9.90 16.79 -14.68
CA PRO A 330 10.88 17.64 -14.00
C PRO A 330 10.78 17.43 -12.49
N LEU A 331 11.94 17.42 -11.82
CA LEU A 331 12.00 17.34 -10.36
C LEU A 331 12.72 18.58 -9.84
N SER A 332 12.12 19.25 -8.89
CA SER A 332 12.77 20.33 -8.14
C SER A 332 12.53 20.19 -6.64
N GLY A 333 13.29 20.89 -5.84
CA GLY A 333 13.07 20.76 -4.40
C GLY A 333 14.09 21.47 -3.54
N ASN A 334 14.00 21.18 -2.24
CA ASN A 334 14.85 21.68 -1.19
C ASN A 334 15.23 20.53 -0.25
N PHE A 335 16.50 20.10 -0.27
CA PHE A 335 16.97 19.00 0.57
C PHE A 335 16.96 19.36 2.06
N GLN A 336 17.24 20.62 2.42
CA GLN A 336 17.25 21.06 3.82
C GLN A 336 15.81 21.07 4.41
N ALA A 337 14.85 21.56 3.63
CA ALA A 337 13.45 21.55 4.00
C ALA A 337 12.79 20.18 3.75
N ARG A 338 13.45 19.27 3.03
CA ARG A 338 12.93 17.97 2.59
C ARG A 338 11.65 18.11 1.77
N GLN A 339 11.61 19.10 0.89
CA GLN A 339 10.48 19.39 0.01
C GLN A 339 10.84 19.07 -1.43
N PHE A 340 9.94 18.41 -2.14
CA PHE A 340 10.12 17.98 -3.53
C PHE A 340 8.86 18.27 -4.35
N ASP A 341 9.06 18.71 -5.57
CA ASP A 341 8.01 19.03 -6.54
C ASP A 341 8.25 18.28 -7.84
N LEU A 342 7.23 17.56 -8.28
CA LEU A 342 7.14 16.87 -9.55
C LEU A 342 6.10 17.61 -10.39
N SER A 343 6.53 18.60 -11.15
CA SER A 343 5.69 19.38 -12.06
C SER A 343 5.60 18.69 -13.43
N ASN A 344 4.48 18.89 -14.15
CA ASN A 344 4.28 18.27 -15.46
C ASN A 344 4.51 16.74 -15.45
N LEU A 345 4.11 16.10 -14.35
CA LEU A 345 4.20 14.66 -14.18
C LEU A 345 3.36 13.94 -15.24
N VAL A 346 3.95 12.92 -15.86
CA VAL A 346 3.26 11.96 -16.71
C VAL A 346 3.51 10.58 -16.16
N VAL A 347 2.44 9.85 -15.86
CA VAL A 347 2.51 8.46 -15.37
C VAL A 347 1.75 7.58 -16.34
N ALA A 348 2.45 6.67 -17.02
CA ALA A 348 1.85 5.63 -17.85
C ALA A 348 1.94 4.29 -17.14
N VAL A 349 0.83 3.58 -17.06
CA VAL A 349 0.72 2.26 -16.42
C VAL A 349 0.16 1.28 -17.44
N ASN A 350 0.85 0.17 -17.64
CA ASN A 350 0.36 -0.97 -18.41
C ASN A 350 0.38 -2.20 -17.51
N ALA A 351 -0.77 -2.82 -17.33
CA ALA A 351 -0.92 -4.03 -16.54
C ALA A 351 -1.47 -5.16 -17.40
N THR A 352 -0.98 -6.38 -17.20
CA THR A 352 -1.49 -7.60 -17.84
C THR A 352 -1.72 -8.69 -16.79
N GLY A 353 -2.78 -9.49 -16.94
CA GLY A 353 -3.08 -10.57 -16.01
C GLY A 353 -4.47 -11.14 -16.23
N ASP A 354 -4.66 -12.41 -15.88
CA ASP A 354 -5.93 -13.11 -16.12
C ASP A 354 -7.11 -12.56 -15.32
N ARG A 355 -6.85 -11.89 -14.20
CA ARG A 355 -7.88 -11.27 -13.34
C ARG A 355 -8.27 -9.86 -13.78
N LEU A 356 -7.57 -9.30 -14.77
CA LEU A 356 -7.87 -7.96 -15.27
C LEU A 356 -8.95 -7.99 -16.35
N PRO A 357 -9.83 -6.96 -16.44
CA PRO A 357 -10.79 -6.82 -17.53
C PRO A 357 -10.08 -6.80 -18.87
N GLY A 358 -10.50 -7.68 -19.79
CA GLY A 358 -9.84 -7.82 -21.09
C GLY A 358 -8.38 -8.29 -21.02
N LYS A 359 -7.94 -8.82 -19.86
CA LYS A 359 -6.57 -9.30 -19.55
C LYS A 359 -5.47 -8.24 -19.65
N SER A 360 -5.81 -6.99 -19.94
CA SER A 360 -4.86 -5.89 -20.01
C SER A 360 -5.51 -4.55 -19.67
N ILE A 361 -4.73 -3.66 -19.05
CA ILE A 361 -5.12 -2.29 -18.74
C ILE A 361 -3.99 -1.38 -19.16
N SER A 362 -4.33 -0.29 -19.87
CA SER A 362 -3.41 0.80 -20.18
C SER A 362 -4.00 2.12 -19.66
N SER A 363 -3.18 2.92 -19.00
CA SER A 363 -3.58 4.18 -18.39
C SER A 363 -2.46 5.20 -18.52
N GLU A 364 -2.82 6.46 -18.79
CA GLU A 364 -1.92 7.59 -18.75
C GLU A 364 -2.56 8.72 -17.94
N MET A 365 -1.86 9.17 -16.91
CA MET A 365 -2.25 10.28 -16.04
C MET A 365 -1.20 11.39 -16.11
N LYS A 366 -1.65 12.64 -16.12
CA LYS A 366 -0.81 13.85 -16.14
C LYS A 366 -1.15 14.73 -14.95
N GLY A 367 -0.14 15.47 -14.45
CA GLY A 367 -0.41 16.38 -13.35
C GLY A 367 0.82 16.84 -12.58
N SER A 368 0.69 16.93 -11.27
CA SER A 368 1.77 17.34 -10.37
C SER A 368 1.69 16.62 -9.03
N VAL A 369 2.83 16.45 -8.39
CA VAL A 369 2.94 15.91 -7.03
C VAL A 369 3.88 16.78 -6.22
N GLN A 370 3.47 17.16 -5.03
CA GLN A 370 4.26 17.89 -4.05
C GLN A 370 4.45 17.03 -2.81
N ILE A 371 5.68 16.93 -2.33
CA ILE A 371 6.06 16.13 -1.17
C ILE A 371 6.75 17.03 -0.16
N ASP A 372 6.26 17.06 1.06
CA ASP A 372 6.96 17.63 2.22
C ASP A 372 7.28 16.47 3.18
N ALA A 373 8.49 15.94 3.07
CA ALA A 373 8.90 14.78 3.85
C ALA A 373 9.14 15.11 5.33
N LYS A 374 9.32 16.41 5.68
CA LYS A 374 9.42 16.85 7.08
C LYS A 374 8.05 16.87 7.77
N LYS A 375 7.00 17.24 7.02
CA LYS A 375 5.61 17.20 7.50
C LYS A 375 4.93 15.87 7.22
N GLU A 376 5.61 14.97 6.52
CA GLU A 376 5.07 13.70 6.04
C GLU A 376 3.79 13.89 5.21
N THR A 377 3.78 14.86 4.28
CA THR A 377 2.63 15.14 3.43
C THR A 377 2.96 14.95 1.96
N VAL A 378 1.98 14.41 1.23
CA VAL A 378 1.98 14.36 -0.24
C VAL A 378 0.69 15.00 -0.74
N GLN A 379 0.80 15.84 -1.76
CA GLN A 379 -0.35 16.39 -2.49
C GLN A 379 -0.18 16.10 -3.97
N ALA A 380 -1.17 15.46 -4.58
CA ALA A 380 -1.18 15.11 -5.99
C ALA A 380 -2.42 15.67 -6.68
N ASN A 381 -2.22 16.27 -7.86
CA ASN A 381 -3.28 16.67 -8.76
C ASN A 381 -3.06 15.94 -10.07
N LEU A 382 -3.94 15.01 -10.41
CA LEU A 382 -3.79 14.11 -11.55
C LEU A 382 -5.03 14.16 -12.44
N ALA A 383 -4.83 14.08 -13.75
CA ALA A 383 -5.92 13.96 -14.72
C ALA A 383 -5.47 13.08 -15.89
N GLY A 384 -6.38 12.27 -16.41
CA GLY A 384 -6.09 11.42 -17.57
C GLY A 384 -6.99 10.22 -17.69
N GLY A 385 -6.62 9.31 -18.59
CA GLY A 385 -7.32 8.05 -18.78
C GLY A 385 -6.91 7.02 -17.74
N LEU A 386 -7.86 6.50 -17.00
CA LEU A 386 -7.68 5.35 -16.10
C LEU A 386 -8.71 4.29 -16.46
N LEU A 387 -8.24 3.13 -16.92
CA LEU A 387 -9.10 2.10 -17.46
C LEU A 387 -9.85 2.63 -18.71
N GLN A 388 -11.19 2.59 -18.69
CA GLN A 388 -12.04 3.15 -19.77
C GLN A 388 -12.63 4.52 -19.40
N SER A 389 -12.08 5.15 -18.35
CA SER A 389 -12.62 6.37 -17.76
C SER A 389 -11.65 7.53 -17.87
N GLN A 390 -12.18 8.75 -18.01
CA GLN A 390 -11.42 9.97 -17.77
C GLN A 390 -11.55 10.35 -16.29
N VAL A 391 -10.43 10.53 -15.62
CA VAL A 391 -10.37 10.80 -14.18
C VAL A 391 -9.65 12.11 -13.93
N LYS A 392 -10.19 12.91 -13.01
CA LYS A 392 -9.50 14.05 -12.38
C LYS A 392 -9.46 13.79 -10.88
N ALA A 393 -8.28 13.78 -10.31
CA ALA A 393 -8.10 13.42 -8.91
C ALA A 393 -7.20 14.42 -8.21
N LYS A 394 -7.66 14.91 -7.05
CA LYS A 394 -6.83 15.59 -6.06
C LYS A 394 -6.70 14.68 -4.87
N VAL A 395 -5.48 14.32 -4.54
CA VAL A 395 -5.19 13.37 -3.46
C VAL A 395 -4.18 13.99 -2.51
N GLY A 396 -4.51 13.99 -1.23
CA GLY A 396 -3.62 14.36 -0.14
C GLY A 396 -3.35 13.17 0.76
N VAL A 397 -2.10 12.99 1.17
CA VAL A 397 -1.70 11.97 2.15
C VAL A 397 -1.02 12.67 3.31
N ASN A 398 -1.38 12.34 4.54
CA ASN A 398 -0.75 12.82 5.77
C ASN A 398 -0.28 11.63 6.60
N GLY A 399 1.01 11.64 7.00
CA GLY A 399 1.68 10.54 7.70
C GLY A 399 2.12 9.42 6.75
N PHE A 400 3.39 8.98 6.83
CA PHE A 400 3.91 7.94 5.94
C PHE A 400 3.80 6.54 6.57
N ALA A 401 3.93 6.45 7.88
CA ALA A 401 3.82 5.18 8.59
C ALA A 401 2.37 4.69 8.75
N ASP A 402 1.43 5.63 8.89
CA ASP A 402 0.00 5.37 9.09
C ASP A 402 -0.83 6.40 8.29
N PRO A 403 -0.89 6.27 6.95
CA PRO A 403 -1.35 7.31 6.06
C PRO A 403 -2.86 7.60 6.20
N ALA A 404 -3.17 8.88 6.41
CA ALA A 404 -4.53 9.41 6.26
C ALA A 404 -4.66 10.03 4.86
N ILE A 405 -5.60 9.53 4.07
CA ILE A 405 -5.80 9.90 2.68
C ILE A 405 -7.02 10.81 2.56
N HIS A 406 -6.82 11.98 1.97
CA HIS A 406 -7.89 12.88 1.55
C HIS A 406 -7.98 12.86 0.03
N PHE A 407 -9.19 12.84 -0.52
CA PHE A 407 -9.35 12.83 -1.97
C PHE A 407 -10.58 13.60 -2.44
N ASP A 408 -10.47 14.15 -3.64
CA ASP A 408 -11.56 14.74 -4.42
C ASP A 408 -11.40 14.24 -5.86
N VAL A 409 -12.31 13.38 -6.31
CA VAL A 409 -12.16 12.63 -7.56
C VAL A 409 -13.41 12.78 -8.43
N ASP A 410 -13.19 13.17 -9.68
CA ASP A 410 -14.18 13.18 -10.75
C ASP A 410 -13.87 12.08 -11.75
N VAL A 411 -14.87 11.26 -12.08
CA VAL A 411 -14.81 10.18 -13.08
C VAL A 411 -15.95 10.40 -14.07
N ASP A 412 -15.68 10.37 -15.35
CA ASP A 412 -16.73 10.54 -16.39
C ASP A 412 -17.67 9.33 -16.42
N GLN A 413 -17.12 8.13 -16.43
CA GLN A 413 -17.89 6.88 -16.44
C GLN A 413 -17.11 5.74 -15.79
N PHE A 414 -17.82 4.79 -15.18
CA PHE A 414 -17.19 3.61 -14.61
C PHE A 414 -18.13 2.40 -14.66
N ASP A 415 -17.68 1.29 -15.27
CA ASP A 415 -18.38 0.01 -15.29
C ASP A 415 -17.71 -0.92 -14.26
N ALA A 416 -18.26 -0.96 -13.03
CA ALA A 416 -17.77 -1.79 -11.96
C ALA A 416 -17.95 -3.30 -12.21
N ASP A 417 -18.89 -3.68 -13.07
CA ASP A 417 -19.19 -5.09 -13.37
C ASP A 417 -18.02 -5.77 -14.10
N LEU A 418 -17.18 -5.00 -14.79
CA LEU A 418 -15.97 -5.51 -15.43
C LEU A 418 -14.94 -6.05 -14.42
N TYR A 419 -15.00 -5.59 -13.16
CA TYR A 419 -14.07 -5.91 -12.08
C TYR A 419 -14.66 -6.85 -11.04
N MET A 420 -15.96 -7.14 -11.13
CA MET A 420 -16.59 -8.12 -10.25
C MET A 420 -16.29 -9.54 -10.70
N PRO A 421 -16.16 -10.51 -9.80
CA PRO A 421 -16.06 -11.91 -10.16
C PRO A 421 -17.25 -12.30 -11.04
N LYS A 422 -16.99 -12.84 -12.22
CA LYS A 422 -18.06 -13.34 -13.09
C LYS A 422 -18.81 -14.43 -12.32
N LYS A 423 -20.11 -14.24 -12.11
CA LYS A 423 -20.97 -15.34 -11.63
C LYS A 423 -20.83 -16.47 -12.64
N SER A 424 -20.31 -17.61 -12.22
CA SER A 424 -20.27 -18.82 -13.05
C SER A 424 -21.70 -19.10 -13.51
N ALA A 425 -21.93 -19.08 -14.83
CA ALA A 425 -23.18 -19.50 -15.43
C ALA A 425 -23.27 -21.04 -15.39
N GLY A 426 -23.21 -21.61 -14.20
CA GLY A 426 -23.38 -23.02 -13.92
C GLY A 426 -24.35 -23.15 -12.79
N THR A 427 -25.24 -24.16 -12.88
CA THR A 427 -26.11 -24.63 -11.78
C THR A 427 -25.33 -24.54 -10.47
N PRO A 428 -25.89 -23.97 -9.39
CA PRO A 428 -25.19 -23.93 -8.12
C PRO A 428 -24.76 -25.35 -7.75
N LYS A 429 -23.47 -25.63 -7.73
CA LYS A 429 -22.97 -26.86 -7.11
C LYS A 429 -23.28 -26.72 -5.63
N THR A 430 -24.27 -27.47 -5.18
CA THR A 430 -24.89 -27.44 -3.86
C THR A 430 -23.93 -27.75 -2.69
N ASN A 431 -22.64 -27.89 -2.92
CA ASN A 431 -21.67 -28.36 -1.90
C ASN A 431 -20.37 -27.55 -1.78
N GLU A 432 -20.20 -26.41 -2.46
CA GLU A 432 -19.04 -25.56 -2.16
C GLU A 432 -19.43 -24.55 -1.06
N PRO A 433 -18.67 -24.46 0.05
CA PRO A 433 -18.95 -23.47 1.09
C PRO A 433 -18.83 -22.06 0.51
N GLU A 434 -19.80 -21.21 0.81
CA GLU A 434 -19.81 -19.81 0.40
C GLU A 434 -18.57 -19.09 0.96
N GLN A 435 -17.83 -18.40 0.10
CA GLN A 435 -16.60 -17.70 0.54
C GLN A 435 -16.95 -16.52 1.44
N PRO A 436 -16.23 -16.35 2.57
CA PRO A 436 -16.40 -15.20 3.44
C PRO A 436 -16.05 -13.89 2.72
N LEU A 437 -16.76 -12.82 3.08
CA LEU A 437 -16.45 -11.47 2.63
C LEU A 437 -15.14 -10.99 3.30
N ASP A 438 -14.11 -10.76 2.51
CA ASP A 438 -12.85 -10.18 3.02
C ASP A 438 -12.95 -8.64 3.08
N LEU A 439 -13.17 -8.13 4.28
CA LEU A 439 -13.17 -6.70 4.60
C LEU A 439 -11.95 -6.27 5.41
N SER A 440 -10.91 -7.11 5.47
CA SER A 440 -9.70 -6.85 6.27
C SER A 440 -8.99 -5.56 5.87
N GLY A 441 -8.99 -5.22 4.58
CA GLY A 441 -8.43 -3.98 4.05
C GLY A 441 -9.04 -2.71 4.64
N LEU A 442 -10.33 -2.72 5.01
CA LEU A 442 -11.00 -1.56 5.60
C LEU A 442 -10.53 -1.24 7.03
N ARG A 443 -9.96 -2.22 7.75
CA ARG A 443 -9.60 -2.05 9.18
C ARG A 443 -8.47 -1.05 9.38
N LYS A 444 -7.55 -0.94 8.43
CA LYS A 444 -6.39 -0.04 8.47
C LYS A 444 -6.61 1.24 7.66
N LEU A 445 -7.75 1.36 6.98
CA LEU A 445 -8.00 2.44 6.06
C LEU A 445 -8.39 3.72 6.81
N LYS A 446 -7.74 4.84 6.46
CA LYS A 446 -8.06 6.19 6.90
C LYS A 446 -8.32 7.03 5.65
N LEU A 447 -9.59 7.22 5.30
CA LEU A 447 -10.03 7.96 4.12
C LEU A 447 -11.01 9.07 4.51
N ASP A 448 -10.93 10.21 3.85
CA ASP A 448 -11.94 11.26 3.85
C ASP A 448 -11.94 11.93 2.47
N GLY A 449 -13.06 11.90 1.77
CA GLY A 449 -13.10 12.53 0.46
C GLY A 449 -14.41 12.37 -0.28
N SER A 450 -14.47 13.01 -1.44
CA SER A 450 -15.63 13.06 -2.32
C SER A 450 -15.31 12.36 -3.65
N LEU A 451 -16.29 11.62 -4.16
CA LEU A 451 -16.25 11.00 -5.47
C LEU A 451 -17.50 11.40 -6.28
N ARG A 452 -17.28 11.86 -7.50
CA ARG A 452 -18.30 12.17 -8.48
C ARG A 452 -18.10 11.29 -9.70
N ILE A 453 -19.17 10.63 -10.15
CA ILE A 453 -19.13 9.76 -11.33
C ILE A 453 -20.27 10.14 -12.27
N GLY A 454 -19.94 10.49 -13.51
CA GLY A 454 -20.92 10.89 -14.53
C GLY A 454 -21.87 9.75 -14.86
N ALA A 455 -21.36 8.58 -15.21
CA ALA A 455 -22.13 7.35 -15.45
C ALA A 455 -21.52 6.18 -14.71
N LEU A 456 -22.31 5.50 -13.89
CA LEU A 456 -21.89 4.32 -13.10
C LEU A 456 -22.77 3.12 -13.44
N LYS A 457 -22.12 1.99 -13.71
CA LYS A 457 -22.77 0.68 -13.78
C LYS A 457 -22.18 -0.23 -12.70
N VAL A 458 -23.05 -0.76 -11.81
CA VAL A 458 -22.66 -1.68 -10.73
C VAL A 458 -23.76 -2.70 -10.50
N ALA A 459 -23.42 -3.98 -10.45
CA ALA A 459 -24.36 -5.09 -10.38
C ALA A 459 -25.49 -4.96 -11.42
N ASN A 460 -25.13 -4.58 -12.64
CA ASN A 460 -25.99 -4.29 -13.78
C ASN A 460 -26.90 -3.04 -13.63
N ILE A 461 -26.94 -2.42 -12.46
CA ILE A 461 -27.69 -1.18 -12.21
C ILE A 461 -26.95 -0.01 -12.87
N LYS A 462 -27.67 0.75 -13.68
CA LYS A 462 -27.16 1.94 -14.38
C LYS A 462 -27.62 3.20 -13.67
N SER A 463 -26.67 4.08 -13.35
CA SER A 463 -26.92 5.36 -12.70
C SER A 463 -26.07 6.47 -13.33
N THR A 464 -26.51 7.71 -13.16
CA THR A 464 -25.81 8.88 -13.64
C THR A 464 -25.73 9.95 -12.54
N ASN A 465 -24.79 10.90 -12.70
CA ASN A 465 -24.59 11.99 -11.73
C ASN A 465 -24.42 11.49 -10.29
N VAL A 466 -23.67 10.39 -10.13
CA VAL A 466 -23.39 9.81 -8.82
C VAL A 466 -22.49 10.73 -8.03
N ARG A 467 -22.87 11.04 -6.80
CA ARG A 467 -22.09 11.81 -5.84
C ARG A 467 -22.10 11.11 -4.51
N LEU A 468 -20.93 10.96 -3.93
CA LEU A 468 -20.80 10.34 -2.63
C LEU A 468 -19.60 10.92 -1.88
N ASP A 469 -19.76 11.09 -0.57
CA ASP A 469 -18.68 11.38 0.35
C ASP A 469 -18.36 10.13 1.13
N VAL A 470 -17.06 9.85 1.25
CA VAL A 470 -16.55 8.61 1.89
C VAL A 470 -15.72 8.99 3.10
N LYS A 471 -16.03 8.39 4.25
CA LYS A 471 -15.20 8.45 5.45
C LYS A 471 -14.91 7.02 5.92
N ALA A 472 -13.63 6.67 6.01
CA ALA A 472 -13.21 5.39 6.56
C ALA A 472 -12.22 5.61 7.70
N ARG A 473 -12.47 4.99 8.84
CA ARG A 473 -11.58 5.03 9.99
C ARG A 473 -11.86 3.84 10.93
N ASN A 474 -10.80 3.19 11.42
CA ASN A 474 -10.90 2.10 12.41
C ASN A 474 -11.86 0.97 11.98
N GLY A 475 -11.85 0.58 10.72
CA GLY A 475 -12.72 -0.44 10.19
C GLY A 475 -14.17 -0.03 9.96
N GLN A 476 -14.51 1.23 10.17
CA GLN A 476 -15.82 1.79 9.83
C GLN A 476 -15.70 2.58 8.52
N LEU A 477 -16.53 2.23 7.55
CA LEU A 477 -16.70 2.97 6.29
C LEU A 477 -18.08 3.59 6.28
N ASN A 478 -18.17 4.90 6.10
CA ASN A 478 -19.41 5.64 5.94
C ASN A 478 -19.42 6.34 4.58
N VAL A 479 -20.46 6.11 3.82
CA VAL A 479 -20.74 6.78 2.55
C VAL A 479 -22.01 7.60 2.74
N ALA A 480 -21.84 8.90 2.95
CA ALA A 480 -22.94 9.84 3.20
C ALA A 480 -22.51 11.30 2.95
N PRO A 481 -23.25 12.07 2.14
CA PRO A 481 -24.41 11.64 1.36
C PRO A 481 -24.02 10.74 0.17
N LEU A 482 -24.94 9.87 -0.23
CA LEU A 482 -24.90 9.14 -1.49
C LEU A 482 -26.11 9.58 -2.33
N SER A 483 -25.89 10.06 -3.54
CA SER A 483 -26.96 10.45 -4.45
C SER A 483 -26.66 10.06 -5.89
N ALA A 484 -27.69 9.76 -6.65
CA ALA A 484 -27.60 9.40 -8.07
C ALA A 484 -28.92 9.62 -8.79
N ASN A 485 -28.88 9.75 -10.11
CA ASN A 485 -30.05 9.62 -10.98
C ASN A 485 -30.08 8.21 -11.56
N LEU A 486 -31.21 7.55 -11.54
CA LEU A 486 -31.37 6.19 -12.09
C LEU A 486 -32.82 5.97 -12.53
N TYR A 487 -32.98 5.28 -13.66
CA TYR A 487 -34.28 4.85 -14.17
C TYR A 487 -35.36 5.92 -14.14
N GLN A 488 -35.06 7.12 -14.69
CA GLN A 488 -35.94 8.31 -14.76
C GLN A 488 -36.27 8.95 -13.42
N GLY A 489 -35.71 8.47 -12.33
CA GLY A 489 -35.86 9.01 -10.98
C GLY A 489 -34.53 9.39 -10.36
N SER A 490 -34.52 9.56 -9.05
CA SER A 490 -33.34 9.86 -8.26
C SER A 490 -33.25 8.98 -7.02
N MET A 491 -32.03 8.81 -6.53
CA MET A 491 -31.70 8.11 -5.30
C MET A 491 -30.92 9.04 -4.37
N LYS A 492 -31.23 9.00 -3.07
CA LYS A 492 -30.48 9.67 -2.01
C LYS A 492 -30.43 8.78 -0.78
N GLY A 493 -29.32 8.81 -0.07
CA GLY A 493 -29.20 8.03 1.17
C GLY A 493 -27.77 7.93 1.69
N SER A 494 -27.54 6.84 2.39
CA SER A 494 -26.23 6.51 2.98
C SER A 494 -26.03 4.99 3.06
N VAL A 495 -24.75 4.61 3.10
CA VAL A 495 -24.31 3.25 3.38
C VAL A 495 -23.22 3.31 4.45
N SER A 496 -23.33 2.47 5.48
CA SER A 496 -22.24 2.28 6.44
C SER A 496 -21.86 0.81 6.54
N VAL A 497 -20.55 0.56 6.65
CA VAL A 497 -19.97 -0.77 6.78
C VAL A 497 -19.07 -0.77 8.01
N ASN A 498 -19.29 -1.74 8.89
CA ASN A 498 -18.38 -2.01 10.01
C ASN A 498 -17.68 -3.35 9.73
N ALA A 499 -16.35 -3.28 9.51
CA ALA A 499 -15.50 -4.41 9.13
C ALA A 499 -14.87 -5.13 10.33
N GLN A 500 -15.57 -5.22 11.47
CA GLN A 500 -15.12 -5.98 12.64
C GLN A 500 -15.17 -7.50 12.40
N ALA A 501 -14.94 -8.31 13.43
CA ALA A 501 -14.91 -9.77 13.34
C ALA A 501 -16.18 -10.36 12.70
N THR A 502 -17.35 -9.81 13.02
CA THR A 502 -18.60 -10.07 12.32
C THR A 502 -19.03 -8.79 11.61
N PRO A 503 -18.83 -8.68 10.29
CA PRO A 503 -19.18 -7.48 9.54
C PRO A 503 -20.66 -7.14 9.64
N SER A 504 -20.95 -5.84 9.71
CA SER A 504 -22.32 -5.33 9.62
C SER A 504 -22.41 -4.21 8.58
N ILE A 505 -23.53 -4.17 7.87
CA ILE A 505 -23.84 -3.17 6.85
C ILE A 505 -25.19 -2.55 7.19
N ALA A 506 -25.25 -1.21 7.15
CA ALA A 506 -26.50 -0.47 7.23
C ALA A 506 -26.72 0.33 5.94
N VAL A 507 -27.91 0.29 5.41
CA VAL A 507 -28.31 0.94 4.16
C VAL A 507 -29.56 1.77 4.41
N ASN A 508 -29.48 3.06 4.20
CA ASN A 508 -30.63 3.95 4.22
C ASN A 508 -30.73 4.62 2.85
N GLN A 509 -31.76 4.28 2.08
CA GLN A 509 -31.95 4.77 0.72
C GLN A 509 -33.40 5.20 0.49
N THR A 510 -33.55 6.31 -0.22
CA THR A 510 -34.81 6.79 -0.76
C THR A 510 -34.68 6.96 -2.26
N LEU A 511 -35.47 6.20 -3.01
CA LEU A 511 -35.62 6.33 -4.45
C LEU A 511 -36.90 7.13 -4.71
N SER A 512 -36.82 8.14 -5.56
CA SER A 512 -37.96 9.03 -5.87
C SER A 512 -38.22 9.05 -7.36
N GLY A 513 -39.46 8.73 -7.75
CA GLY A 513 -39.94 8.76 -9.14
C GLY A 513 -39.26 7.74 -10.06
N VAL A 514 -38.75 6.61 -9.52
CA VAL A 514 -38.02 5.59 -10.31
C VAL A 514 -38.97 4.69 -11.10
N ASN A 515 -38.54 4.26 -12.29
CA ASN A 515 -39.17 3.17 -13.02
C ASN A 515 -38.73 1.84 -12.40
N VAL A 516 -39.61 1.23 -11.61
CA VAL A 516 -39.30 0.03 -10.83
C VAL A 516 -39.06 -1.19 -11.71
N ALA A 517 -39.79 -1.35 -12.83
CA ALA A 517 -39.58 -2.47 -13.75
C ALA A 517 -38.19 -2.50 -14.33
N ALA A 518 -37.66 -1.34 -14.77
CA ALA A 518 -36.33 -1.24 -15.32
C ALA A 518 -35.26 -1.50 -14.25
N LEU A 519 -35.46 -0.98 -13.03
CA LEU A 519 -34.56 -1.18 -11.89
C LEU A 519 -34.50 -2.66 -11.49
N THR A 520 -35.65 -3.32 -11.27
CA THR A 520 -35.68 -4.71 -10.79
C THR A 520 -35.22 -5.70 -11.84
N ARG A 521 -35.46 -5.42 -13.13
CA ARG A 521 -34.92 -6.20 -14.23
C ARG A 521 -33.39 -6.19 -14.23
N ASP A 522 -32.80 -5.01 -14.16
CA ASP A 522 -31.35 -4.87 -14.19
C ASP A 522 -30.71 -5.40 -12.89
N ALA A 523 -31.31 -5.14 -11.73
CA ALA A 523 -30.77 -5.53 -10.43
C ALA A 523 -30.90 -7.03 -10.11
N ALA A 524 -32.04 -7.63 -10.47
CA ALA A 524 -32.43 -8.96 -9.98
C ALA A 524 -33.00 -9.91 -11.06
N ASN A 525 -33.00 -9.50 -12.34
CA ASN A 525 -33.68 -10.19 -13.44
C ASN A 525 -35.16 -10.46 -13.11
N PHE A 526 -35.80 -9.54 -12.39
CA PHE A 526 -37.17 -9.62 -11.94
C PHE A 526 -38.00 -8.53 -12.63
N ASP A 527 -38.91 -8.89 -13.47
CA ASP A 527 -39.73 -8.00 -14.29
C ASP A 527 -41.26 -8.09 -14.01
N THR A 528 -41.60 -8.68 -12.86
CA THR A 528 -43.01 -8.94 -12.49
C THR A 528 -43.74 -7.67 -12.07
N LEU A 529 -43.04 -6.62 -11.58
CA LEU A 529 -43.63 -5.39 -11.08
C LEU A 529 -43.31 -4.23 -12.00
N GLU A 530 -44.33 -3.63 -12.59
CA GLU A 530 -44.24 -2.37 -13.38
C GLU A 530 -44.77 -1.20 -12.54
N GLY A 531 -44.32 -0.01 -12.84
CA GLY A 531 -44.80 1.23 -12.23
C GLY A 531 -43.67 2.22 -11.96
N ARG A 532 -44.08 3.43 -11.66
CA ARG A 532 -43.16 4.52 -11.32
C ARG A 532 -43.51 5.08 -9.94
N GLY A 533 -42.49 5.35 -9.13
CA GLY A 533 -42.78 5.91 -7.81
C GLY A 533 -41.60 5.93 -6.85
N ASN A 534 -41.92 5.83 -5.59
CA ASN A 534 -40.95 5.99 -4.51
C ASN A 534 -40.73 4.67 -3.78
N VAL A 535 -39.48 4.38 -3.46
CA VAL A 535 -39.08 3.24 -2.62
C VAL A 535 -38.18 3.77 -1.51
N GLY A 536 -38.58 3.50 -0.27
CA GLY A 536 -37.78 3.79 0.91
C GLY A 536 -37.24 2.50 1.52
N MET A 537 -36.00 2.50 1.99
CA MET A 537 -35.44 1.38 2.73
C MET A 537 -34.49 1.88 3.82
N SER A 538 -34.61 1.28 4.99
CA SER A 538 -33.69 1.43 6.11
C SER A 538 -33.42 0.05 6.66
N LEU A 539 -32.29 -0.54 6.26
CA LEU A 539 -31.97 -1.92 6.47
C LEU A 539 -30.62 -2.06 7.15
N THR A 540 -30.51 -3.03 8.03
CA THR A 540 -29.26 -3.48 8.65
C THR A 540 -29.09 -4.97 8.44
N MET A 541 -27.85 -5.39 8.19
CA MET A 541 -27.51 -6.81 8.01
C MET A 541 -26.16 -7.11 8.65
N GLN A 542 -26.00 -8.34 9.09
CA GLN A 542 -24.80 -8.79 9.78
C GLN A 542 -24.44 -10.22 9.34
N GLY A 543 -23.15 -10.49 9.15
CA GLY A 543 -22.70 -11.83 8.77
C GLY A 543 -21.41 -11.81 7.97
N ASN A 544 -20.74 -12.96 7.89
CA ASN A 544 -19.49 -13.14 7.14
C ASN A 544 -19.71 -13.57 5.69
N THR A 545 -20.93 -13.94 5.30
CA THR A 545 -21.29 -14.35 3.94
C THR A 545 -22.55 -13.63 3.50
N VAL A 546 -22.81 -13.59 2.18
CA VAL A 546 -24.02 -12.97 1.62
C VAL A 546 -25.29 -13.67 2.14
N SER A 547 -25.28 -15.00 2.21
CA SER A 547 -26.41 -15.77 2.75
C SER A 547 -26.65 -15.48 4.24
N ALA A 548 -25.58 -15.35 5.04
CA ALA A 548 -25.71 -14.98 6.45
C ALA A 548 -26.28 -13.57 6.60
N MET A 549 -25.84 -12.62 5.78
CA MET A 549 -26.36 -11.25 5.78
C MET A 549 -27.83 -11.19 5.38
N LYS A 550 -28.26 -11.94 4.35
CA LYS A 550 -29.69 -12.03 3.96
C LYS A 550 -30.55 -12.56 5.11
N LYS A 551 -30.10 -13.59 5.81
CA LYS A 551 -30.80 -14.19 6.95
C LYS A 551 -30.85 -13.31 8.19
N ALA A 552 -29.86 -12.42 8.34
CA ALA A 552 -29.78 -11.46 9.44
C ALA A 552 -30.26 -10.05 9.03
N LEU A 553 -31.04 -9.93 7.94
CA LEU A 553 -31.56 -8.66 7.46
C LEU A 553 -32.67 -8.18 8.40
N ASN A 554 -32.57 -6.92 8.87
CA ASN A 554 -33.55 -6.27 9.73
C ASN A 554 -33.81 -4.85 9.26
N GLY A 555 -35.00 -4.29 9.57
CA GLY A 555 -35.32 -2.91 9.28
C GLY A 555 -36.70 -2.70 8.68
N THR A 556 -36.79 -1.67 7.81
CA THR A 556 -38.09 -1.31 7.18
C THR A 556 -37.90 -1.01 5.70
N MET A 557 -38.94 -1.30 4.91
CA MET A 557 -39.03 -0.93 3.51
C MET A 557 -40.43 -0.35 3.23
N SER A 558 -40.53 0.55 2.28
CA SER A 558 -41.78 1.13 1.82
C SER A 558 -41.80 1.25 0.30
N LEU A 559 -42.96 1.07 -0.27
CA LEU A 559 -43.20 1.14 -1.71
C LEU A 559 -44.45 1.97 -1.97
N ASN A 560 -44.38 2.94 -2.88
CA ASN A 560 -45.49 3.75 -3.34
C ASN A 560 -45.37 3.96 -4.85
N LEU A 561 -46.05 3.18 -5.64
CA LEU A 561 -46.04 3.21 -7.09
C LEU A 561 -47.31 3.74 -7.68
N ALA A 562 -47.24 4.35 -8.82
CA ALA A 562 -48.33 4.79 -9.65
C ALA A 562 -48.25 4.19 -11.07
N ASP A 563 -49.36 4.09 -11.72
CA ASP A 563 -49.52 3.75 -13.15
C ASP A 563 -48.69 2.52 -13.57
N GLY A 564 -48.96 1.40 -12.93
CA GLY A 564 -48.18 0.19 -13.10
C GLY A 564 -49.02 -1.07 -13.32
N ALA A 565 -48.33 -2.23 -13.30
CA ALA A 565 -48.93 -3.52 -13.43
C ALA A 565 -48.16 -4.59 -12.65
N ILE A 566 -48.86 -5.60 -12.16
CA ILE A 566 -48.31 -6.87 -11.68
C ILE A 566 -48.44 -7.89 -12.82
N LYS A 567 -47.29 -8.35 -13.38
CA LYS A 567 -47.24 -9.39 -14.38
C LYS A 567 -47.34 -10.78 -13.75
N GLY A 568 -47.77 -11.74 -14.53
CA GLY A 568 -47.87 -13.15 -14.14
C GLY A 568 -49.30 -13.61 -13.91
N ILE A 569 -50.22 -12.67 -13.68
CA ILE A 569 -51.64 -12.97 -13.47
C ILE A 569 -52.54 -11.79 -13.88
N ASN A 570 -53.65 -12.07 -14.54
CA ASN A 570 -54.73 -11.13 -14.74
C ASN A 570 -55.87 -11.41 -13.76
N ILE A 571 -55.83 -10.79 -12.57
CA ILE A 571 -56.79 -10.99 -11.49
C ILE A 571 -58.19 -10.63 -11.95
N ALA A 572 -58.39 -9.53 -12.68
CA ALA A 572 -59.69 -9.07 -13.15
C ALA A 572 -60.33 -10.07 -14.15
N LYS A 573 -59.53 -10.66 -15.06
CA LYS A 573 -59.99 -11.70 -15.98
C LYS A 573 -60.38 -12.97 -15.19
N LYS A 574 -59.53 -13.44 -14.29
CA LYS A 574 -59.77 -14.63 -13.48
C LYS A 574 -61.03 -14.50 -12.61
N LEU A 575 -61.29 -13.33 -12.05
CA LEU A 575 -62.52 -13.07 -11.29
C LEU A 575 -63.77 -13.10 -12.17
N ARG A 576 -63.70 -12.59 -13.41
CA ARG A 576 -64.82 -12.70 -14.39
C ARG A 576 -65.06 -14.13 -14.85
N ASP A 577 -64.01 -14.89 -15.12
CA ASP A 577 -64.11 -16.30 -15.53
C ASP A 577 -64.72 -17.12 -14.40
N ALA A 578 -64.31 -16.90 -13.14
CA ALA A 578 -64.88 -17.56 -11.97
C ALA A 578 -66.35 -17.19 -11.74
N GLN A 579 -66.76 -15.97 -11.97
CA GLN A 579 -68.14 -15.52 -11.88
C GLN A 579 -69.02 -16.30 -12.85
N GLY A 580 -68.57 -16.55 -14.10
CA GLY A 580 -69.28 -17.37 -15.07
C GLY A 580 -69.45 -18.85 -14.66
N MET A 581 -68.56 -19.37 -13.80
CA MET A 581 -68.57 -20.73 -13.27
C MET A 581 -69.44 -20.87 -12.01
N LEU A 582 -69.63 -19.82 -11.19
CA LEU A 582 -70.50 -19.85 -10.00
C LEU A 582 -71.96 -20.15 -10.30
N GLY A 583 -72.43 -19.83 -11.53
CA GLY A 583 -73.78 -20.21 -12.03
C GLY A 583 -73.91 -21.67 -12.39
N LYS A 584 -72.82 -22.47 -12.40
CA LYS A 584 -72.79 -23.87 -12.86
C LYS A 584 -72.38 -24.91 -11.79
N GLY A 585 -72.34 -24.52 -10.54
CA GLY A 585 -72.21 -25.46 -9.40
C GLY A 585 -70.82 -26.00 -9.04
N GLY A 586 -69.71 -25.33 -9.38
CA GLY A 586 -68.40 -25.87 -8.99
C GLY A 586 -67.27 -24.84 -9.07
N ALA A 587 -66.97 -24.17 -7.96
CA ALA A 587 -65.79 -23.33 -7.83
C ALA A 587 -64.82 -23.99 -6.87
N SER A 588 -63.76 -24.66 -7.39
CA SER A 588 -62.61 -25.14 -6.63
C SER A 588 -61.46 -24.17 -6.75
N ALA A 589 -60.51 -24.18 -5.79
CA ALA A 589 -59.31 -23.39 -5.84
C ALA A 589 -58.49 -23.69 -7.13
N GLN A 590 -58.11 -22.65 -7.86
CA GLN A 590 -57.31 -22.80 -9.08
C GLN A 590 -55.91 -22.29 -8.83
N THR A 591 -54.90 -23.16 -9.03
CA THR A 591 -53.49 -22.81 -8.96
C THR A 591 -52.92 -22.73 -10.37
N GLN A 592 -52.20 -21.66 -10.65
CA GLN A 592 -51.47 -21.51 -11.91
C GLN A 592 -50.04 -21.00 -11.65
N SER A 593 -49.11 -21.37 -12.51
CA SER A 593 -47.82 -20.74 -12.58
C SER A 593 -47.94 -19.34 -13.19
N ALA A 594 -47.00 -18.46 -12.92
CA ALA A 594 -46.95 -17.11 -13.48
C ALA A 594 -46.92 -17.17 -15.02
N ASN A 595 -47.86 -16.48 -15.66
CA ASN A 595 -47.91 -16.34 -17.13
C ASN A 595 -47.49 -14.91 -17.49
N LYS A 596 -46.34 -14.73 -18.13
CA LYS A 596 -45.78 -13.41 -18.48
C LYS A 596 -46.65 -12.56 -19.38
N ASP A 597 -47.57 -13.16 -20.12
CA ASP A 597 -48.52 -12.47 -21.01
C ASP A 597 -49.72 -11.91 -20.26
N GLU A 598 -49.94 -12.34 -19.00
CA GLU A 598 -51.04 -11.88 -18.15
C GLU A 598 -50.53 -10.79 -17.21
N LYS A 599 -51.34 -9.71 -17.02
CA LYS A 599 -51.03 -8.65 -16.06
C LYS A 599 -52.28 -8.13 -15.36
N THR A 600 -52.05 -7.57 -14.15
CA THR A 600 -53.04 -6.82 -13.40
C THR A 600 -52.60 -5.38 -13.30
N ASP A 601 -53.24 -4.46 -14.03
CA ASP A 601 -52.94 -3.04 -14.03
C ASP A 601 -53.43 -2.35 -12.73
N PHE A 602 -52.70 -1.35 -12.26
CA PHE A 602 -53.08 -0.53 -11.11
C PHE A 602 -52.77 0.96 -11.36
N SER A 603 -53.55 1.84 -10.75
CA SER A 603 -53.29 3.27 -10.67
C SER A 603 -52.43 3.64 -9.47
N GLU A 604 -52.54 2.88 -8.38
CA GLU A 604 -51.75 3.08 -7.14
C GLU A 604 -51.46 1.73 -6.49
N LEU A 605 -50.21 1.53 -6.05
CA LEU A 605 -49.77 0.41 -5.22
C LEU A 605 -48.95 0.92 -4.06
N LYS A 606 -49.38 0.71 -2.83
CA LYS A 606 -48.69 1.03 -1.58
C LYS A 606 -48.49 -0.21 -0.73
N ALA A 607 -47.29 -0.32 -0.13
CA ALA A 607 -46.97 -1.34 0.84
C ALA A 607 -45.80 -0.89 1.74
N SER A 608 -45.85 -1.26 3.01
CA SER A 608 -44.73 -1.16 3.91
C SER A 608 -44.37 -2.49 4.52
N PHE A 609 -43.09 -2.71 4.78
CA PHE A 609 -42.55 -3.99 5.25
C PHE A 609 -41.71 -3.76 6.50
N LYS A 610 -41.93 -4.58 7.51
CA LYS A 610 -41.06 -4.77 8.66
C LYS A 610 -40.21 -6.01 8.43
N VAL A 611 -38.89 -5.83 8.36
CA VAL A 611 -37.97 -6.94 8.10
C VAL A 611 -37.36 -7.38 9.41
N ASN A 612 -37.50 -8.67 9.72
CA ASN A 612 -36.93 -9.32 10.89
C ASN A 612 -36.25 -10.62 10.47
N ASN A 613 -34.94 -10.74 10.72
CA ASN A 613 -34.17 -11.95 10.42
C ASN A 613 -34.43 -12.48 9.00
N GLY A 614 -34.36 -11.59 8.01
CA GLY A 614 -34.55 -11.93 6.60
C GLY A 614 -35.98 -12.16 6.16
N ILE A 615 -36.96 -12.00 7.04
CA ILE A 615 -38.39 -12.11 6.71
C ILE A 615 -39.00 -10.70 6.71
N ALA A 616 -39.47 -10.27 5.55
CA ALA A 616 -40.19 -9.01 5.37
C ALA A 616 -41.69 -9.27 5.52
N HIS A 617 -42.26 -8.84 6.63
CA HIS A 617 -43.69 -8.89 6.93
C HIS A 617 -44.40 -7.63 6.44
N ASN A 618 -45.56 -7.82 5.78
CA ASN A 618 -46.45 -6.74 5.34
C ASN A 618 -47.87 -7.02 5.79
N ASP A 619 -48.57 -5.98 6.21
CA ASP A 619 -49.97 -6.01 6.63
C ASP A 619 -50.82 -4.85 6.06
N ASP A 620 -50.23 -3.98 5.24
CA ASP A 620 -50.87 -2.76 4.74
C ASP A 620 -50.88 -2.64 3.21
N LEU A 621 -50.69 -3.75 2.48
CA LEU A 621 -50.79 -3.71 1.01
C LEU A 621 -52.09 -3.08 0.57
N SER A 622 -52.01 -2.05 -0.27
CA SER A 622 -53.14 -1.41 -0.92
C SER A 622 -52.85 -1.21 -2.41
N LEU A 623 -53.59 -1.92 -3.25
CA LEU A 623 -53.56 -1.73 -4.70
C LEU A 623 -54.90 -1.23 -5.17
N LYS A 624 -54.91 -0.14 -5.92
CA LYS A 624 -56.08 0.45 -6.53
C LYS A 624 -56.01 0.33 -8.05
N SER A 625 -57.05 -0.17 -8.63
CA SER A 625 -57.27 -0.24 -10.08
C SER A 625 -58.64 0.29 -10.40
N PRO A 626 -58.97 0.72 -11.61
CA PRO A 626 -60.34 1.05 -11.99
C PRO A 626 -61.37 -0.05 -11.64
N LEU A 627 -60.96 -1.30 -11.79
CA LEU A 627 -61.82 -2.47 -11.59
C LEU A 627 -61.59 -3.20 -10.26
N LEU A 628 -60.48 -2.98 -9.58
CA LEU A 628 -60.07 -3.77 -8.43
C LEU A 628 -59.60 -2.90 -7.25
N ARG A 629 -59.87 -3.42 -6.05
CA ARG A 629 -59.21 -3.02 -4.81
C ARG A 629 -58.56 -4.27 -4.24
N VAL A 630 -57.22 -4.20 -4.04
CA VAL A 630 -56.50 -5.32 -3.46
C VAL A 630 -55.86 -4.87 -2.15
N THR A 631 -56.13 -5.61 -1.10
CA THR A 631 -55.42 -5.51 0.18
C THR A 631 -54.68 -6.81 0.42
N GLY A 632 -53.67 -6.83 1.25
CA GLY A 632 -52.95 -8.08 1.48
C GLY A 632 -52.07 -8.02 2.72
N ASN A 633 -51.71 -9.22 3.16
CA ASN A 633 -50.77 -9.42 4.23
C ASN A 633 -49.97 -10.71 4.01
N GLY A 634 -48.81 -10.80 4.60
CA GLY A 634 -47.99 -12.01 4.53
C GLY A 634 -46.49 -11.74 4.65
N ASP A 635 -45.74 -12.79 4.39
CA ASP A 635 -44.30 -12.83 4.58
C ASP A 635 -43.57 -13.06 3.26
N ILE A 636 -42.53 -12.26 3.07
CA ILE A 636 -41.52 -12.42 2.01
C ILE A 636 -40.23 -12.84 2.68
N ASN A 637 -39.80 -14.08 2.48
CA ASN A 637 -38.58 -14.62 3.05
C ASN A 637 -37.38 -14.31 2.12
N ILE A 638 -36.74 -13.15 2.34
CA ILE A 638 -35.53 -12.70 1.60
C ILE A 638 -34.35 -13.62 1.91
N GLY A 639 -34.27 -14.14 3.14
CA GLY A 639 -33.21 -15.04 3.58
C GLY A 639 -33.16 -16.36 2.80
N ASN A 640 -34.32 -16.84 2.32
CA ASN A 640 -34.45 -18.10 1.60
C ASN A 640 -35.05 -17.93 0.18
N ASP A 641 -35.09 -16.71 -0.33
CA ASP A 641 -35.57 -16.34 -1.67
C ASP A 641 -36.98 -16.95 -1.98
N SER A 642 -37.92 -16.84 -1.03
CA SER A 642 -39.26 -17.42 -1.14
C SER A 642 -40.34 -16.47 -0.62
N MET A 643 -41.60 -16.72 -1.00
CA MET A 643 -42.78 -15.93 -0.62
C MET A 643 -43.93 -16.81 -0.17
N ASN A 644 -44.67 -16.32 0.82
CA ASN A 644 -45.99 -16.84 1.20
C ASN A 644 -46.89 -15.66 1.58
N TYR A 645 -47.69 -15.22 0.64
CA TYR A 645 -48.43 -13.97 0.73
C TYR A 645 -49.88 -14.16 0.32
N VAL A 646 -50.80 -13.52 1.02
CA VAL A 646 -52.25 -13.58 0.72
C VAL A 646 -52.74 -12.18 0.39
N ALA A 647 -53.19 -12.00 -0.82
CA ALA A 647 -53.86 -10.80 -1.28
C ALA A 647 -55.38 -11.04 -1.41
N LYS A 648 -56.17 -10.07 -0.95
CA LYS A 648 -57.64 -10.11 -1.08
C LYS A 648 -58.05 -9.12 -2.18
N ALA A 649 -58.47 -9.66 -3.32
CA ALA A 649 -58.91 -8.88 -4.47
C ALA A 649 -60.42 -8.68 -4.44
N THR A 650 -60.86 -7.44 -4.40
CA THR A 650 -62.31 -7.06 -4.38
C THR A 650 -62.67 -6.30 -5.65
N LEU A 651 -63.74 -6.71 -6.35
CA LEU A 651 -64.28 -5.98 -7.49
C LEU A 651 -64.94 -4.66 -7.04
N ALA A 652 -64.70 -3.56 -7.73
CA ALA A 652 -65.34 -2.27 -7.45
C ALA A 652 -66.86 -2.34 -7.68
N LYS A 653 -67.64 -1.73 -6.77
CA LYS A 653 -69.09 -1.82 -6.78
C LYS A 653 -69.80 -1.06 -7.92
N THR A 654 -69.17 -0.13 -8.58
CA THR A 654 -69.75 0.67 -9.67
C THR A 654 -68.78 0.78 -10.81
N LEU A 655 -69.20 0.36 -11.99
CA LEU A 655 -68.57 0.60 -13.28
C LEU A 655 -69.30 1.72 -14.05
N GLU A 656 -69.91 2.69 -13.34
CA GLU A 656 -70.56 3.85 -13.98
C GLU A 656 -69.49 4.64 -14.74
N GLY A 657 -69.59 4.58 -16.05
CA GLY A 657 -68.70 5.25 -17.00
C GLY A 657 -67.99 4.33 -18.02
N GLN A 658 -68.04 3.00 -17.85
CA GLN A 658 -67.41 2.03 -18.80
C GLN A 658 -68.34 0.95 -19.35
N GLY A 659 -69.61 1.24 -19.55
CA GLY A 659 -70.52 0.50 -20.42
C GLY A 659 -70.98 -0.90 -19.93
N GLY A 660 -70.93 -1.23 -18.66
CA GLY A 660 -71.35 -2.53 -18.12
C GLY A 660 -72.29 -2.40 -16.95
N LYS A 661 -73.52 -2.93 -17.08
CA LYS A 661 -74.47 -3.21 -15.96
C LYS A 661 -74.06 -4.52 -15.29
N ASP A 662 -72.99 -4.52 -14.45
CA ASP A 662 -72.64 -5.72 -13.71
C ASP A 662 -73.01 -5.60 -12.22
N VAL A 663 -73.95 -6.43 -11.79
CA VAL A 663 -74.58 -6.50 -10.45
C VAL A 663 -73.62 -7.13 -9.40
N VAL A 664 -72.32 -7.23 -9.63
CA VAL A 664 -71.45 -8.07 -8.78
C VAL A 664 -70.36 -7.22 -8.10
N GLY A 665 -70.66 -6.00 -7.67
CA GLY A 665 -69.77 -5.22 -6.82
C GLY A 665 -69.65 -5.77 -5.40
N GLY A 666 -68.41 -5.89 -4.89
CA GLY A 666 -68.15 -6.27 -3.50
C GLY A 666 -67.68 -7.70 -3.26
N ILE A 667 -67.53 -8.51 -4.31
CA ILE A 667 -66.99 -9.89 -4.15
C ILE A 667 -65.48 -9.80 -3.89
N THR A 668 -65.03 -10.45 -2.81
CA THR A 668 -63.62 -10.54 -2.43
C THR A 668 -63.14 -11.98 -2.64
N VAL A 669 -62.02 -12.11 -3.37
CA VAL A 669 -61.37 -13.42 -3.61
C VAL A 669 -59.97 -13.37 -3.04
N PRO A 670 -59.61 -14.29 -2.14
CA PRO A 670 -58.23 -14.47 -1.70
C PRO A 670 -57.36 -15.01 -2.84
N VAL A 671 -56.23 -14.35 -3.09
CA VAL A 671 -55.16 -14.77 -4.01
C VAL A 671 -53.94 -15.08 -3.18
N ARG A 672 -53.55 -16.33 -3.10
CA ARG A 672 -52.30 -16.71 -2.44
C ARG A 672 -51.18 -16.74 -3.46
N VAL A 673 -50.07 -16.07 -3.13
CA VAL A 673 -48.80 -16.11 -3.88
C VAL A 673 -47.79 -16.88 -3.06
N SER A 674 -47.24 -17.98 -3.56
CA SER A 674 -46.31 -18.82 -2.81
C SER A 674 -45.28 -19.49 -3.68
N GLY A 675 -44.16 -19.88 -3.08
CA GLY A 675 -43.03 -20.56 -3.74
C GLY A 675 -41.74 -19.74 -3.78
N PRO A 676 -40.68 -20.30 -4.38
CA PRO A 676 -39.43 -19.60 -4.60
C PRO A 676 -39.62 -18.43 -5.60
N PHE A 677 -38.83 -17.37 -5.47
CA PHE A 677 -38.95 -16.20 -6.36
C PHE A 677 -38.77 -16.55 -7.84
N ALA A 678 -38.04 -17.63 -8.13
CA ALA A 678 -37.83 -18.12 -9.49
C ALA A 678 -39.07 -18.86 -10.07
N ASP A 679 -40.00 -19.36 -9.23
CA ASP A 679 -41.16 -20.12 -9.64
C ASP A 679 -42.34 -19.82 -8.69
N LEU A 680 -42.90 -18.62 -8.81
CA LEU A 680 -44.05 -18.20 -8.04
C LEU A 680 -45.36 -18.85 -8.56
N LYS A 681 -46.16 -19.33 -7.63
CA LYS A 681 -47.49 -19.90 -7.91
C LYS A 681 -48.60 -19.02 -7.34
N TYR A 682 -49.62 -18.81 -8.15
CA TYR A 682 -50.79 -18.02 -7.80
C TYR A 682 -51.98 -18.98 -7.60
N THR A 683 -52.59 -18.97 -6.42
CA THR A 683 -53.77 -19.78 -6.09
C THR A 683 -54.95 -18.86 -5.75
N LEU A 684 -56.01 -18.95 -6.52
CA LEU A 684 -57.24 -18.23 -6.26
C LEU A 684 -58.19 -19.15 -5.52
N ASP A 685 -58.67 -18.76 -4.31
CA ASP A 685 -59.57 -19.55 -3.48
C ASP A 685 -60.99 -19.05 -3.68
N PHE A 686 -61.65 -19.68 -4.63
CA PHE A 686 -63.08 -19.42 -4.93
C PHE A 686 -64.03 -20.06 -3.89
N GLY A 687 -63.58 -21.06 -3.14
CA GLY A 687 -64.40 -21.69 -2.07
C GLY A 687 -64.64 -20.73 -0.89
N ALA A 688 -63.60 -20.01 -0.51
CA ALA A 688 -63.65 -18.95 0.51
C ALA A 688 -64.58 -17.79 0.08
N MET A 689 -64.65 -17.49 -1.23
CA MET A 689 -65.53 -16.48 -1.80
C MET A 689 -67.04 -16.82 -1.56
N VAL A 690 -67.45 -18.07 -1.76
CA VAL A 690 -68.79 -18.50 -1.53
C VAL A 690 -69.20 -18.42 -0.05
N GLY A 691 -68.23 -18.74 0.83
CA GLY A 691 -68.45 -18.64 2.28
C GLY A 691 -68.65 -17.20 2.77
N GLU A 692 -67.88 -16.24 2.26
CA GLU A 692 -68.00 -14.82 2.59
C GLU A 692 -69.30 -14.21 1.99
N ALA A 693 -69.62 -14.52 0.74
CA ALA A 693 -70.83 -14.04 0.12
C ALA A 693 -72.09 -14.55 0.87
N ALA A 694 -72.03 -15.79 1.36
CA ALA A 694 -73.11 -16.36 2.21
C ALA A 694 -73.20 -15.63 3.57
N LYS A 695 -72.10 -15.33 4.23
CA LYS A 695 -72.02 -14.54 5.46
C LYS A 695 -72.61 -13.14 5.26
N GLN A 696 -72.15 -12.41 4.18
CA GLN A 696 -72.71 -11.09 3.87
C GLN A 696 -74.20 -11.07 3.60
N LYS A 697 -74.71 -12.08 2.90
CA LYS A 697 -76.17 -12.24 2.72
C LYS A 697 -76.89 -12.52 4.04
N ILE A 698 -76.29 -13.27 4.95
CA ILE A 698 -76.86 -13.56 6.29
C ILE A 698 -76.87 -12.30 7.15
N GLU A 699 -75.75 -11.50 7.13
CA GLU A 699 -75.68 -10.24 7.86
C GLU A 699 -76.59 -9.18 7.29
N ALA A 700 -76.69 -9.01 5.96
CA ALA A 700 -77.64 -8.12 5.32
C ALA A 700 -79.09 -8.50 5.68
N LYS A 701 -79.40 -9.78 5.70
CA LYS A 701 -80.76 -10.30 6.13
C LYS A 701 -80.98 -10.04 7.61
N LYS A 702 -79.96 -10.19 8.49
CA LYS A 702 -80.06 -9.81 9.91
C LYS A 702 -80.36 -8.36 10.13
N GLU A 703 -79.62 -7.47 9.40
CA GLU A 703 -79.87 -6.00 9.48
C GLU A 703 -81.24 -5.63 8.92
N GLU A 704 -81.70 -6.27 7.83
CA GLU A 704 -83.03 -6.06 7.28
C GLU A 704 -84.12 -6.49 8.28
N VAL A 705 -83.95 -7.65 8.92
CA VAL A 705 -84.86 -8.14 9.97
C VAL A 705 -84.84 -7.24 11.19
N LYS A 706 -83.72 -6.76 11.61
CA LYS A 706 -83.51 -5.81 12.74
C LYS A 706 -84.16 -4.45 12.44
N THR A 707 -84.02 -3.93 11.23
CA THR A 707 -84.66 -2.71 10.78
C THR A 707 -86.18 -2.87 10.72
N ARG A 708 -86.69 -3.99 10.17
CA ARG A 708 -88.18 -4.32 10.18
C ARG A 708 -88.74 -4.49 11.59
N LEU A 709 -88.01 -5.12 12.52
CA LEU A 709 -88.40 -5.22 13.93
C LEU A 709 -88.42 -3.82 14.62
N GLN A 710 -87.43 -2.95 14.31
CA GLN A 710 -87.44 -1.60 14.84
C GLN A 710 -88.53 -0.72 14.29
N ASP A 711 -88.87 -0.86 13.01
CA ASP A 711 -89.99 -0.18 12.40
C ASP A 711 -91.34 -0.68 12.89
N GLN A 712 -91.52 -2.04 13.13
CA GLN A 712 -92.69 -2.59 13.78
C GLN A 712 -92.82 -2.17 15.24
N LEU A 713 -91.73 -2.07 16.01
CA LEU A 713 -91.72 -1.51 17.37
C LEU A 713 -92.05 -0.02 17.40
N LYS A 714 -91.57 0.79 16.46
CA LYS A 714 -91.94 2.20 16.32
C LYS A 714 -93.39 2.37 15.86
N GLY A 715 -93.92 1.48 15.00
CA GLY A 715 -95.33 1.46 14.57
C GLY A 715 -96.27 1.04 15.70
N GLY A 716 -95.89 0.03 16.51
CA GLY A 716 -96.65 -0.43 17.66
C GLY A 716 -96.73 0.61 18.80
N LEU A 717 -95.64 1.37 19.04
CA LEU A 717 -95.62 2.48 20.02
C LEU A 717 -96.47 3.68 19.62
N LYS A 718 -96.70 3.95 18.31
CA LYS A 718 -97.58 4.98 17.82
C LYS A 718 -99.05 4.62 17.94
N GLY A 719 -99.41 3.32 18.08
CA GLY A 719 -100.79 2.82 18.30
C GLY A 719 -101.23 2.82 19.75
N LEU A 720 -100.33 3.00 20.73
CA LEU A 720 -100.63 2.99 22.17
C LEU A 720 -100.82 4.42 22.78
N PHE A 721 -100.67 5.43 21.97
CA PHE A 721 -100.83 6.88 22.37
C PHE A 721 -101.90 7.58 21.48
N ARG A 722 -102.97 6.90 21.14
CA ARG A 722 -104.19 7.52 20.65
C ARG A 722 -105.34 7.20 21.58
#